data_0bb3c1a1b2f7734c36848e0c4e6c3608
#
_entry.id   0bb3c1a1b2f7734c36848e0c4e6c3608
#
_cell.length_a   1.000
_cell.length_b   1.000
_cell.length_c   1.000
_cell.angle_alpha   90.00
_cell.angle_beta   90.00
_cell.angle_gamma   90.00
#
_symmetry.space_group_name_H-M   'P 1'
#
loop_
_entity.id
_entity.type
_entity.pdbx_description
1 polymer ?
#
loop_
_entity_poly.entity_id
_entity_poly.type
_entity_poly.pdbx_seq_one_letter_code
_entity_poly.pdbx_strand_id
1 'polypeptide(L)'
;MLTDRPPPPSTHLYRQRIRGGYGYLTVRDGTRLAIDVRLPHPVPASSLLIGRLPPDASLVRTRRPYPTLIEYSGYGYANPAGPVNGIADLANLLGFAVVDVSMRGTGCSGGAFDYFDRDESLDGYDVVQTIAHQPWVLAHRVGMLGISYGGISQLFTAATDPPALEAIAPLSPIDSTLTTLYPGGDLNTGFAGTWARQRVLDARPFSRTADQAYALRRIRAGDRTCRADQALHGEAVNLTREIDTHRFFQPAFDNPLDPITFVHRIRAATLLACQFTDEETGGHCPDLAEHFTGARRKWFLFENGTHGDSLDPETLVRLADFYELFVAHRRPVLPIDDGNRTLHAGLAAAMPLLGPTLLRRIFGIRGAALSTLPSDPVETAPSHRAALRAFDATPEVTIGFDNGAAPGETPGLPLPAFTAAAPGFPLPGTVAGSWYLAPGGALSTVPGASGTDTFTYRAAEGRVTDWHGRNSGAGGLWGLHPRYDWVSPRSGQAVAYVTPPLSQNTVVVGAGTVSLWVKSTKPAVDLQATITEVRPDGREVYVQNGYLRGDDSALAPNSTPLQASLSLRRSQLRPLSPDRWTHVTIPLYDEGHAYRAGSRIRVIVGSIGGNQPLWSFGDPTARGNARVTIGYSGTMPSRLTLPVVPGIGVPTALPADCAALRGEPCRSYRPFANVGS
;
A
#
# COMPACT_ATOMS: atom_id res chain seq x y z
N MET A 1 3.63 -18.12 -18.10
CA MET A 1 4.55 -17.07 -18.58
C MET A 1 3.73 -15.93 -19.21
N LEU A 2 3.75 -14.74 -18.63
CA LEU A 2 3.25 -13.50 -19.27
C LEU A 2 4.24 -13.03 -20.36
N THR A 3 4.95 -13.93 -21.01
CA THR A 3 6.08 -13.61 -21.89
C THR A 3 5.67 -13.07 -23.26
N ASP A 4 4.42 -13.24 -23.67
CA ASP A 4 3.96 -12.77 -24.97
C ASP A 4 2.83 -11.77 -24.79
N ARG A 5 2.87 -10.70 -25.59
CA ARG A 5 1.76 -9.78 -25.75
C ARG A 5 0.49 -10.60 -25.96
N PRO A 6 -0.56 -10.42 -25.13
CA PRO A 6 -1.76 -11.23 -25.33
C PRO A 6 -2.23 -11.03 -26.77
N PRO A 7 -2.67 -12.09 -27.47
CA PRO A 7 -3.22 -11.92 -28.81
C PRO A 7 -4.36 -10.90 -28.71
N PRO A 8 -4.43 -9.93 -29.65
CA PRO A 8 -5.51 -8.97 -29.65
C PRO A 8 -6.83 -9.74 -29.61
N PRO A 9 -7.78 -9.34 -28.76
CA PRO A 9 -9.09 -9.96 -28.77
C PRO A 9 -9.70 -9.77 -30.16
N SER A 10 -10.59 -10.67 -30.54
CA SER A 10 -11.28 -10.54 -31.82
C SER A 10 -11.99 -9.18 -31.87
N THR A 11 -11.94 -8.49 -33.00
CA THR A 11 -12.62 -7.18 -33.20
C THR A 11 -14.13 -7.21 -32.89
N HIS A 12 -14.71 -8.39 -32.78
CA HIS A 12 -16.07 -8.66 -32.36
C HIS A 12 -16.34 -8.16 -30.92
N LEU A 13 -15.39 -8.27 -29.96
CA LEU A 13 -15.57 -7.81 -28.58
C LEU A 13 -15.79 -6.28 -28.52
N TYR A 14 -15.10 -5.51 -29.34
CA TYR A 14 -15.23 -4.04 -29.37
C TYR A 14 -16.57 -3.55 -29.92
N ARG A 15 -17.35 -4.41 -30.57
CA ARG A 15 -18.68 -4.08 -31.09
C ARG A 15 -19.80 -4.19 -30.05
N GLN A 16 -19.50 -4.66 -28.85
CA GLN A 16 -20.47 -4.66 -27.75
C GLN A 16 -20.91 -3.22 -27.47
N ARG A 17 -22.22 -3.01 -27.32
CA ARG A 17 -22.78 -1.71 -26.98
C ARG A 17 -23.01 -1.63 -25.47
N ILE A 18 -22.16 -0.89 -24.79
CA ILE A 18 -22.26 -0.64 -23.37
C ILE A 18 -23.01 0.67 -23.14
N ARG A 19 -24.05 0.63 -22.30
CA ARG A 19 -24.89 1.78 -21.95
C ARG A 19 -24.62 2.22 -20.50
N GLY A 20 -25.06 3.40 -20.15
CA GLY A 20 -25.09 3.85 -18.75
C GLY A 20 -25.98 2.96 -17.87
N GLY A 21 -25.57 2.79 -16.62
CA GLY A 21 -26.17 1.92 -15.62
C GLY A 21 -25.59 0.50 -15.61
N TYR A 22 -26.24 -0.35 -14.83
CA TYR A 22 -25.83 -1.74 -14.64
C TYR A 22 -26.00 -2.59 -15.89
N GLY A 23 -25.03 -3.46 -16.17
CA GLY A 23 -25.04 -4.36 -17.32
C GLY A 23 -23.98 -5.44 -17.25
N TYR A 24 -23.68 -6.03 -18.40
CA TYR A 24 -22.65 -7.05 -18.55
C TYR A 24 -21.79 -6.75 -19.77
N LEU A 25 -20.49 -7.08 -19.64
CA LEU A 25 -19.50 -7.05 -20.70
C LEU A 25 -18.96 -8.49 -20.88
N THR A 26 -18.86 -8.95 -22.10
CA THR A 26 -18.31 -10.27 -22.41
C THR A 26 -16.84 -10.13 -22.78
N VAL A 27 -15.97 -10.95 -22.17
CA VAL A 27 -14.54 -11.03 -22.45
C VAL A 27 -14.20 -12.16 -23.42
N ARG A 28 -12.92 -12.30 -23.80
CA ARG A 28 -12.44 -13.13 -24.91
C ARG A 28 -12.80 -14.61 -24.85
N ASP A 29 -12.92 -15.18 -23.66
CA ASP A 29 -13.29 -16.58 -23.41
C ASP A 29 -14.81 -16.79 -23.31
N GLY A 30 -15.59 -15.72 -23.45
CA GLY A 30 -17.05 -15.74 -23.35
C GLY A 30 -17.58 -15.50 -21.95
N THR A 31 -16.72 -15.31 -20.95
CA THR A 31 -17.13 -14.95 -19.59
C THR A 31 -17.79 -13.57 -19.58
N ARG A 32 -18.87 -13.43 -18.82
CA ARG A 32 -19.57 -12.15 -18.63
C ARG A 32 -19.13 -11.50 -17.33
N LEU A 33 -18.64 -10.29 -17.40
CA LEU A 33 -18.33 -9.47 -16.24
C LEU A 33 -19.47 -8.51 -15.97
N ALA A 34 -19.91 -8.43 -14.73
CA ALA A 34 -20.87 -7.44 -14.29
C ALA A 34 -20.20 -6.06 -14.24
N ILE A 35 -20.87 -5.05 -14.79
CA ILE A 35 -20.42 -3.67 -14.83
C ILE A 35 -21.51 -2.72 -14.37
N ASP A 36 -21.11 -1.58 -13.80
CA ASP A 36 -21.99 -0.42 -13.61
C ASP A 36 -21.33 0.82 -14.22
N VAL A 37 -22.02 1.45 -15.19
CA VAL A 37 -21.50 2.60 -15.94
C VAL A 37 -22.17 3.86 -15.44
N ARG A 38 -21.44 4.69 -14.75
CA ARG A 38 -21.90 5.99 -14.23
C ARG A 38 -21.43 7.11 -15.15
N LEU A 39 -22.34 7.61 -15.97
CA LEU A 39 -22.11 8.78 -16.80
C LEU A 39 -22.33 10.04 -15.95
N PRO A 40 -21.44 11.05 -16.01
CA PRO A 40 -21.53 12.22 -15.14
C PRO A 40 -22.83 12.99 -15.38
N HIS A 41 -23.61 13.20 -14.31
CA HIS A 41 -24.85 13.95 -14.31
C HIS A 41 -24.65 15.31 -13.62
N PRO A 42 -24.66 16.43 -14.37
CA PRO A 42 -24.40 17.75 -13.80
C PRO A 42 -25.43 18.15 -12.73
N VAL A 43 -24.93 18.53 -11.57
CA VAL A 43 -25.73 19.04 -10.44
C VAL A 43 -25.19 20.42 -10.01
N PRO A 44 -26.01 21.33 -9.47
CA PRO A 44 -25.53 22.59 -8.90
C PRO A 44 -24.60 22.35 -7.71
N ALA A 45 -23.59 23.19 -7.51
CA ALA A 45 -22.68 23.10 -6.36
C ALA A 45 -23.44 23.19 -5.01
N SER A 46 -24.58 23.89 -4.96
CA SER A 46 -25.46 23.94 -3.78
C SER A 46 -26.00 22.56 -3.36
N SER A 47 -25.97 21.57 -4.25
CA SER A 47 -26.36 20.18 -3.93
C SER A 47 -25.42 19.53 -2.90
N LEU A 48 -24.18 19.99 -2.79
CA LEU A 48 -23.22 19.57 -1.75
C LEU A 48 -23.75 19.85 -0.33
N LEU A 49 -24.55 20.90 -0.17
CA LEU A 49 -25.12 21.30 1.14
C LEU A 49 -26.23 20.36 1.61
N ILE A 50 -26.84 19.59 0.70
CA ILE A 50 -27.97 18.70 1.01
C ILE A 50 -27.49 17.35 1.58
N GLY A 51 -26.19 17.05 1.51
CA GLY A 51 -25.58 15.85 2.13
C GLY A 51 -25.94 14.51 1.47
N ARG A 52 -26.65 14.51 0.35
CA ARG A 52 -26.94 13.32 -0.47
C ARG A 52 -26.87 13.68 -1.95
N LEU A 53 -25.78 13.26 -2.57
CA LEU A 53 -25.63 13.34 -4.03
C LEU A 53 -26.02 11.99 -4.66
N PRO A 54 -26.61 11.99 -5.88
CA PRO A 54 -26.69 10.76 -6.68
C PRO A 54 -25.29 10.20 -6.97
N PRO A 55 -25.14 8.89 -7.13
CA PRO A 55 -23.82 8.27 -7.37
C PRO A 55 -23.11 8.73 -8.65
N ASP A 56 -23.83 9.31 -9.60
CA ASP A 56 -23.34 9.85 -10.88
C ASP A 56 -23.30 11.38 -10.91
N ALA A 57 -23.44 12.05 -9.75
CA ALA A 57 -23.42 13.50 -9.66
C ALA A 57 -22.09 14.08 -10.15
N SER A 58 -22.16 15.16 -10.93
CA SER A 58 -21.01 15.92 -11.38
C SER A 58 -21.15 17.40 -11.09
N LEU A 59 -20.13 18.01 -10.52
CA LEU A 59 -20.01 19.46 -10.37
C LEU A 59 -19.53 20.13 -11.63
N VAL A 60 -18.96 19.35 -12.55
CA VAL A 60 -18.43 19.81 -13.82
C VAL A 60 -19.43 19.57 -14.94
N ARG A 61 -19.77 20.61 -15.69
CA ARG A 61 -20.64 20.51 -16.88
C ARG A 61 -19.86 19.87 -18.03
N THR A 62 -19.94 18.56 -18.16
CA THR A 62 -19.36 17.80 -19.25
C THR A 62 -20.41 17.40 -20.28
N ARG A 63 -19.98 17.18 -21.52
CA ARG A 63 -20.80 16.68 -22.63
C ARG A 63 -20.11 15.48 -23.26
N ARG A 64 -20.88 14.59 -23.85
CA ARG A 64 -20.36 13.46 -24.63
C ARG A 64 -19.42 13.95 -25.75
N PRO A 65 -18.28 13.26 -26.01
CA PRO A 65 -17.78 12.08 -25.28
C PRO A 65 -17.13 12.48 -23.94
N TYR A 66 -17.13 11.57 -22.96
CA TYR A 66 -16.65 11.81 -21.60
C TYR A 66 -15.23 11.26 -21.40
N PRO A 67 -14.34 11.94 -20.65
CA PRO A 67 -13.16 11.31 -20.10
C PRO A 67 -13.61 10.15 -19.18
N THR A 68 -12.93 9.00 -19.27
CA THR A 68 -13.46 7.76 -18.68
C THR A 68 -12.41 7.06 -17.85
N LEU A 69 -12.79 6.67 -16.65
CA LEU A 69 -11.99 5.88 -15.72
C LEU A 69 -12.66 4.54 -15.44
N ILE A 70 -11.85 3.52 -15.20
CA ILE A 70 -12.30 2.15 -14.90
C ILE A 70 -11.83 1.78 -13.51
N GLU A 71 -12.74 1.32 -12.64
CA GLU A 71 -12.44 0.59 -11.41
C GLU A 71 -12.66 -0.89 -11.66
N TYR A 72 -11.60 -1.71 -11.46
CA TYR A 72 -11.64 -3.14 -11.69
C TYR A 72 -11.17 -3.87 -10.44
N SER A 73 -12.06 -4.63 -9.78
CA SER A 73 -11.74 -5.26 -8.50
C SER A 73 -12.66 -6.43 -8.16
N GLY A 74 -12.19 -7.31 -7.28
CA GLY A 74 -12.97 -8.39 -6.69
C GLY A 74 -13.92 -7.98 -5.55
N TYR A 75 -13.99 -6.70 -5.17
CA TYR A 75 -14.89 -6.21 -4.12
C TYR A 75 -16.36 -6.04 -4.56
N GLY A 76 -16.73 -6.52 -5.74
CA GLY A 76 -18.10 -6.38 -6.22
C GLY A 76 -18.47 -4.96 -6.60
N TYR A 77 -17.57 -4.23 -7.21
CA TYR A 77 -17.72 -2.80 -7.58
C TYR A 77 -18.92 -2.51 -8.48
N ALA A 78 -19.32 -3.43 -9.36
CA ALA A 78 -20.52 -3.28 -10.18
C ALA A 78 -21.82 -3.33 -9.36
N ASN A 79 -21.88 -2.61 -8.25
CA ASN A 79 -23.04 -2.50 -7.38
C ASN A 79 -23.88 -1.27 -7.77
N PRO A 80 -25.10 -1.45 -8.32
CA PRO A 80 -25.92 -0.31 -8.77
C PRO A 80 -26.38 0.63 -7.63
N ALA A 81 -26.19 0.23 -6.38
CA ALA A 81 -26.53 1.09 -5.22
C ALA A 81 -25.41 2.09 -4.87
N GLY A 82 -24.34 2.09 -5.63
CA GLY A 82 -23.17 2.97 -5.46
C GLY A 82 -21.87 2.21 -5.22
N PRO A 83 -20.73 2.91 -5.36
CA PRO A 83 -19.41 2.33 -5.25
C PRO A 83 -19.11 1.82 -3.84
N VAL A 84 -18.21 0.84 -3.77
CA VAL A 84 -17.78 0.26 -2.50
C VAL A 84 -16.89 1.23 -1.71
N ASN A 85 -16.02 2.00 -2.38
CA ASN A 85 -15.00 2.83 -1.74
C ASN A 85 -15.16 4.36 -1.90
N GLY A 86 -16.04 4.83 -2.75
CA GLY A 86 -16.31 6.26 -2.95
C GLY A 86 -15.32 7.03 -3.83
N ILE A 87 -14.22 6.42 -4.32
CA ILE A 87 -13.28 7.08 -5.24
C ILE A 87 -13.99 7.37 -6.57
N ALA A 88 -14.80 6.46 -7.03
CA ALA A 88 -15.61 6.63 -8.22
C ALA A 88 -16.58 7.84 -8.13
N ASP A 89 -17.14 8.09 -6.95
CA ASP A 89 -18.00 9.28 -6.73
C ASP A 89 -17.18 10.56 -6.89
N LEU A 90 -15.94 10.61 -6.39
CA LEU A 90 -15.06 11.75 -6.58
C LEU A 90 -14.74 11.96 -8.07
N ALA A 91 -14.45 10.90 -8.81
CA ALA A 91 -14.22 10.98 -10.25
C ALA A 91 -15.46 11.48 -11.01
N ASN A 92 -16.65 11.00 -10.68
CA ASN A 92 -17.89 11.53 -11.26
C ASN A 92 -18.09 13.01 -10.92
N LEU A 93 -17.81 13.46 -9.69
CA LEU A 93 -17.88 14.88 -9.30
C LEU A 93 -16.99 15.76 -10.17
N LEU A 94 -15.83 15.24 -10.59
CA LEU A 94 -14.91 15.92 -11.51
C LEU A 94 -15.32 15.81 -12.99
N GLY A 95 -16.42 15.13 -13.29
CA GLY A 95 -16.97 15.03 -14.65
C GLY A 95 -16.44 13.88 -15.49
N PHE A 96 -15.81 12.89 -14.86
CA PHE A 96 -15.44 11.64 -15.52
C PHE A 96 -16.63 10.69 -15.59
N ALA A 97 -16.74 9.92 -16.66
CA ALA A 97 -17.52 8.70 -16.66
C ALA A 97 -16.73 7.64 -15.90
N VAL A 98 -17.39 6.86 -15.04
CA VAL A 98 -16.75 5.77 -14.31
C VAL A 98 -17.40 4.44 -14.69
N VAL A 99 -16.58 3.43 -14.92
CA VAL A 99 -17.02 2.06 -15.18
C VAL A 99 -16.51 1.17 -14.06
N ASP A 100 -17.41 0.79 -13.18
CA ASP A 100 -17.14 -0.14 -12.10
C ASP A 100 -17.31 -1.57 -12.59
N VAL A 101 -16.29 -2.38 -12.42
CA VAL A 101 -16.25 -3.75 -12.93
C VAL A 101 -15.98 -4.73 -11.80
N SER A 102 -16.85 -5.71 -11.63
CA SER A 102 -16.58 -6.86 -10.77
C SER A 102 -15.73 -7.88 -11.53
N MET A 103 -14.61 -8.31 -10.94
CA MET A 103 -13.76 -9.37 -11.50
C MET A 103 -14.52 -10.67 -11.69
N ARG A 104 -13.97 -11.56 -12.56
CA ARG A 104 -14.52 -12.92 -12.73
C ARG A 104 -14.69 -13.64 -11.39
N GLY A 105 -15.72 -14.45 -11.25
CA GLY A 105 -16.02 -15.17 -10.02
C GLY A 105 -16.47 -14.32 -8.85
N THR A 106 -16.76 -13.00 -9.05
CA THR A 106 -17.25 -12.11 -8.01
C THR A 106 -18.54 -11.41 -8.39
N GLY A 107 -19.37 -11.08 -7.40
CA GLY A 107 -20.64 -10.41 -7.64
C GLY A 107 -21.54 -11.15 -8.62
N CYS A 108 -21.99 -10.47 -9.67
CA CYS A 108 -22.73 -11.07 -10.77
C CYS A 108 -21.86 -11.40 -11.99
N SER A 109 -20.54 -11.33 -11.88
CA SER A 109 -19.64 -11.78 -12.94
C SER A 109 -19.61 -13.30 -13.01
N GLY A 110 -19.47 -13.84 -14.21
CA GLY A 110 -19.26 -15.25 -14.43
C GLY A 110 -17.82 -15.70 -14.21
N GLY A 111 -17.54 -16.97 -14.51
CA GLY A 111 -16.23 -17.57 -14.32
C GLY A 111 -15.93 -17.91 -12.86
N ALA A 112 -14.71 -18.40 -12.60
CA ALA A 112 -14.20 -18.73 -11.29
C ALA A 112 -13.18 -17.69 -10.84
N PHE A 113 -13.15 -17.38 -9.54
CA PHE A 113 -12.18 -16.49 -8.95
C PHE A 113 -10.86 -17.23 -8.68
N ASP A 114 -9.77 -16.73 -9.21
CA ASP A 114 -8.42 -17.25 -9.02
C ASP A 114 -7.39 -16.11 -8.87
N TYR A 115 -7.58 -15.30 -7.89
CA TYR A 115 -6.65 -14.42 -7.21
C TYR A 115 -5.43 -13.92 -8.03
N PHE A 116 -5.61 -12.80 -8.75
CA PHE A 116 -4.58 -12.18 -9.60
C PHE A 116 -4.05 -13.05 -10.73
N ASP A 117 -4.79 -14.03 -11.17
CA ASP A 117 -4.35 -14.92 -12.22
C ASP A 117 -4.24 -14.23 -13.59
N ARG A 118 -3.78 -15.01 -14.56
CA ARG A 118 -3.64 -14.54 -15.93
C ARG A 118 -4.98 -14.16 -16.57
N ASP A 119 -6.04 -14.90 -16.27
CA ASP A 119 -7.35 -14.67 -16.88
C ASP A 119 -7.97 -13.38 -16.36
N GLU A 120 -7.80 -13.06 -15.07
CA GLU A 120 -8.21 -11.77 -14.52
C GLU A 120 -7.44 -10.59 -15.18
N SER A 121 -6.14 -10.77 -15.44
CA SER A 121 -5.32 -9.77 -16.15
C SER A 121 -5.80 -9.55 -17.58
N LEU A 122 -6.15 -10.61 -18.30
CA LEU A 122 -6.67 -10.56 -19.67
C LEU A 122 -8.10 -10.01 -19.75
N ASP A 123 -8.91 -10.27 -18.74
CA ASP A 123 -10.23 -9.63 -18.58
C ASP A 123 -10.08 -8.12 -18.47
N GLY A 124 -9.14 -7.66 -17.62
CA GLY A 124 -8.81 -6.25 -17.51
C GLY A 124 -8.42 -5.60 -18.84
N TYR A 125 -7.60 -6.30 -19.64
CA TYR A 125 -7.29 -5.88 -21.01
C TYR A 125 -8.54 -5.75 -21.87
N ASP A 126 -9.42 -6.76 -21.88
CA ASP A 126 -10.63 -6.78 -22.70
C ASP A 126 -11.63 -5.70 -22.25
N VAL A 127 -11.74 -5.46 -20.95
CA VAL A 127 -12.53 -4.37 -20.39
C VAL A 127 -12.02 -3.03 -20.90
N VAL A 128 -10.72 -2.73 -20.75
CA VAL A 128 -10.09 -1.48 -21.22
C VAL A 128 -10.40 -1.25 -22.69
N GLN A 129 -10.17 -2.26 -23.54
CA GLN A 129 -10.36 -2.13 -24.99
C GLN A 129 -11.84 -1.98 -25.36
N THR A 130 -12.72 -2.78 -24.74
CA THR A 130 -14.16 -2.72 -25.04
C THR A 130 -14.79 -1.40 -24.63
N ILE A 131 -14.43 -0.88 -23.45
CA ILE A 131 -14.93 0.41 -22.95
C ILE A 131 -14.39 1.56 -23.80
N ALA A 132 -13.10 1.56 -24.13
CA ALA A 132 -12.51 2.61 -24.96
C ALA A 132 -13.20 2.77 -26.33
N HIS A 133 -13.71 1.69 -26.90
CA HIS A 133 -14.42 1.72 -28.19
C HIS A 133 -15.87 2.20 -28.10
N GLN A 134 -16.37 2.55 -26.93
CA GLN A 134 -17.73 3.07 -26.81
C GLN A 134 -17.82 4.51 -27.34
N PRO A 135 -18.95 4.90 -28.01
CA PRO A 135 -19.10 6.21 -28.62
C PRO A 135 -19.23 7.37 -27.61
N TRP A 136 -19.33 7.04 -26.33
CA TRP A 136 -19.39 8.03 -25.24
C TRP A 136 -18.03 8.23 -24.55
N VAL A 137 -16.99 7.51 -24.93
CA VAL A 137 -15.61 7.61 -24.37
C VAL A 137 -14.80 8.59 -25.19
N LEU A 138 -14.18 9.55 -24.52
CA LEU A 138 -13.35 10.58 -25.13
C LEU A 138 -12.12 9.96 -25.80
N ALA A 139 -11.89 10.33 -27.05
CA ALA A 139 -10.73 9.94 -27.86
C ALA A 139 -10.46 8.42 -27.94
N HIS A 140 -11.42 7.58 -27.54
CA HIS A 140 -11.26 6.14 -27.44
C HIS A 140 -10.12 5.72 -26.50
N ARG A 141 -9.93 6.45 -25.41
CA ARG A 141 -8.89 6.26 -24.40
C ARG A 141 -9.48 6.27 -23.01
N VAL A 142 -8.89 5.51 -22.12
CA VAL A 142 -9.33 5.38 -20.74
C VAL A 142 -8.16 5.44 -19.76
N GLY A 143 -8.46 5.77 -18.50
CA GLY A 143 -7.57 5.54 -17.38
C GLY A 143 -8.15 4.49 -16.44
N MET A 144 -7.36 4.03 -15.48
CA MET A 144 -7.81 3.20 -14.36
C MET A 144 -7.54 3.92 -13.05
N LEU A 145 -8.43 3.70 -12.07
CA LEU A 145 -8.29 4.22 -10.70
C LEU A 145 -8.63 3.15 -9.67
N GLY A 146 -8.17 3.33 -8.46
CA GLY A 146 -8.50 2.44 -7.34
C GLY A 146 -7.39 2.38 -6.30
N ILE A 147 -7.80 2.03 -5.08
CA ILE A 147 -6.93 1.80 -3.93
C ILE A 147 -6.91 0.32 -3.58
N SER A 148 -5.83 -0.15 -2.96
CA SER A 148 -5.73 -1.52 -2.45
C SER A 148 -5.92 -2.54 -3.58
N TYR A 149 -6.87 -3.44 -3.48
CA TYR A 149 -7.17 -4.41 -4.54
C TYR A 149 -7.40 -3.74 -5.90
N GLY A 150 -8.16 -2.62 -5.94
CA GLY A 150 -8.33 -1.83 -7.15
C GLY A 150 -7.05 -1.11 -7.62
N GLY A 151 -6.10 -0.87 -6.72
CA GLY A 151 -4.74 -0.40 -7.03
C GLY A 151 -3.88 -1.51 -7.61
N ILE A 152 -3.89 -2.68 -6.98
CA ILE A 152 -3.13 -3.86 -7.40
C ILE A 152 -3.56 -4.32 -8.78
N SER A 153 -4.86 -4.43 -9.04
CA SER A 153 -5.41 -4.89 -10.32
C SER A 153 -5.01 -4.01 -11.52
N GLN A 154 -4.76 -2.72 -11.29
CA GLN A 154 -4.23 -1.84 -12.34
C GLN A 154 -2.86 -2.29 -12.82
N LEU A 155 -1.98 -2.76 -11.90
CA LEU A 155 -0.65 -3.25 -12.26
C LEU A 155 -0.73 -4.47 -13.16
N PHE A 156 -1.59 -5.43 -12.82
CA PHE A 156 -1.82 -6.64 -13.60
C PHE A 156 -2.41 -6.34 -14.97
N THR A 157 -3.44 -5.50 -15.02
CA THR A 157 -4.07 -5.09 -16.28
C THR A 157 -3.09 -4.30 -17.16
N ALA A 158 -2.42 -3.30 -16.62
CA ALA A 158 -1.52 -2.43 -17.39
C ALA A 158 -0.28 -3.17 -17.92
N ALA A 159 0.20 -4.21 -17.20
CA ALA A 159 1.31 -5.04 -17.66
C ALA A 159 0.96 -5.89 -18.90
N THR A 160 -0.32 -6.05 -19.22
CA THR A 160 -0.76 -6.66 -20.49
C THR A 160 -0.67 -5.70 -21.68
N ASP A 161 -0.29 -4.43 -21.47
CA ASP A 161 -0.08 -3.37 -22.46
C ASP A 161 -1.30 -3.10 -23.36
N PRO A 162 -2.51 -2.78 -22.78
CA PRO A 162 -3.69 -2.48 -23.60
C PRO A 162 -3.52 -1.15 -24.32
N PRO A 163 -3.62 -1.08 -25.65
CA PRO A 163 -3.31 0.14 -26.43
C PRO A 163 -4.18 1.36 -26.09
N ALA A 164 -5.36 1.16 -25.52
CA ALA A 164 -6.28 2.23 -25.15
C ALA A 164 -6.08 2.75 -23.71
N LEU A 165 -5.16 2.17 -22.94
CA LEU A 165 -4.88 2.58 -21.56
C LEU A 165 -3.84 3.71 -21.55
N GLU A 166 -4.25 4.91 -21.17
CA GLU A 166 -3.35 6.07 -21.13
C GLU A 166 -2.74 6.33 -19.77
N ALA A 167 -3.50 6.07 -18.70
CA ALA A 167 -3.09 6.43 -17.35
C ALA A 167 -3.55 5.39 -16.32
N ILE A 168 -2.70 5.13 -15.32
CA ILE A 168 -3.04 4.36 -14.13
C ILE A 168 -2.61 5.10 -12.88
N ALA A 169 -3.38 4.95 -11.81
CA ALA A 169 -3.01 5.44 -10.48
C ALA A 169 -3.24 4.34 -9.45
N PRO A 170 -2.29 3.40 -9.31
CA PRO A 170 -2.33 2.41 -8.26
C PRO A 170 -2.04 3.06 -6.91
N LEU A 171 -3.03 3.06 -6.01
CA LEU A 171 -2.92 3.59 -4.66
C LEU A 171 -2.80 2.44 -3.67
N SER A 172 -1.81 2.48 -2.78
CA SER A 172 -1.51 1.46 -1.76
C SER A 172 -1.53 0.02 -2.31
N PRO A 173 -0.81 -0.28 -3.42
CA PRO A 173 -0.70 -1.65 -3.92
C PRO A 173 0.38 -2.43 -3.15
N ILE A 174 0.62 -3.67 -3.59
CA ILE A 174 1.72 -4.53 -3.13
C ILE A 174 2.76 -4.70 -4.24
N ASP A 175 3.99 -5.00 -3.88
CA ASP A 175 5.06 -5.38 -4.82
C ASP A 175 5.10 -6.89 -5.08
N SER A 176 4.74 -7.70 -4.07
CA SER A 176 4.78 -9.16 -4.09
C SER A 176 3.63 -9.76 -3.27
N THR A 177 2.94 -10.72 -3.85
CA THR A 177 1.91 -11.49 -3.16
C THR A 177 2.52 -12.41 -2.10
N LEU A 178 3.65 -13.05 -2.42
CA LEU A 178 4.32 -13.98 -1.51
C LEU A 178 4.81 -13.25 -0.26
N THR A 179 5.53 -12.13 -0.38
CA THR A 179 6.08 -11.41 0.77
C THR A 179 5.03 -10.67 1.59
N THR A 180 3.89 -10.33 1.00
CA THR A 180 2.72 -9.81 1.72
C THR A 180 2.08 -10.89 2.60
N LEU A 181 1.95 -12.12 2.08
CA LEU A 181 1.39 -13.25 2.83
C LEU A 181 2.40 -13.84 3.83
N TYR A 182 3.67 -13.93 3.44
CA TYR A 182 4.75 -14.54 4.21
C TYR A 182 5.92 -13.57 4.44
N PRO A 183 5.70 -12.46 5.17
CA PRO A 183 6.77 -11.52 5.49
C PRO A 183 7.88 -12.25 6.28
N GLY A 184 9.09 -12.18 5.79
CA GLY A 184 10.23 -12.88 6.40
C GLY A 184 10.16 -14.41 6.36
N GLY A 185 9.21 -14.99 5.63
CA GLY A 185 8.95 -16.43 5.58
C GLY A 185 7.89 -16.93 6.58
N ASP A 186 7.25 -16.05 7.34
CA ASP A 186 6.22 -16.35 8.32
C ASP A 186 4.83 -15.95 7.85
N LEU A 187 3.84 -16.85 7.95
CA LEU A 187 2.48 -16.56 7.49
C LEU A 187 1.85 -15.45 8.34
N ASN A 188 1.56 -14.33 7.71
CA ASN A 188 0.73 -13.27 8.29
C ASN A 188 -0.74 -13.74 8.34
N THR A 189 -1.12 -14.34 9.45
CA THR A 189 -2.52 -14.76 9.71
C THR A 189 -3.42 -13.59 10.05
N GLY A 190 -2.81 -12.45 10.14
CA GLY A 190 -3.41 -11.18 10.32
C GLY A 190 -4.14 -10.67 9.08
N PHE A 191 -3.89 -9.39 8.71
CA PHE A 191 -4.62 -8.78 7.60
C PHE A 191 -4.53 -9.63 6.34
N ALA A 192 -3.33 -9.90 5.82
CA ALA A 192 -3.14 -10.57 4.53
C ALA A 192 -3.85 -11.93 4.44
N GLY A 193 -3.60 -12.82 5.42
CA GLY A 193 -4.24 -14.13 5.43
C GLY A 193 -5.76 -14.07 5.65
N THR A 194 -6.24 -13.15 6.48
CA THR A 194 -7.68 -13.00 6.73
C THR A 194 -8.38 -12.38 5.53
N TRP A 195 -7.77 -11.36 4.92
CA TRP A 195 -8.27 -10.74 3.68
C TRP A 195 -8.39 -11.77 2.56
N ALA A 196 -7.35 -12.57 2.33
CA ALA A 196 -7.36 -13.59 1.29
C ALA A 196 -8.49 -14.63 1.52
N ARG A 197 -8.67 -15.09 2.76
CA ARG A 197 -9.79 -16.01 3.11
C ARG A 197 -11.16 -15.34 2.93
N GLN A 198 -11.27 -14.04 3.20
CA GLN A 198 -12.50 -13.29 2.96
C GLN A 198 -12.83 -13.26 1.45
N ARG A 199 -11.82 -13.07 0.57
CA ARG A 199 -12.04 -13.14 -0.89
C ARG A 199 -12.56 -14.51 -1.33
N VAL A 200 -12.06 -15.59 -0.74
CA VAL A 200 -12.60 -16.93 -0.98
C VAL A 200 -14.07 -17.04 -0.58
N LEU A 201 -14.46 -16.43 0.56
CA LEU A 201 -15.86 -16.40 0.98
C LEU A 201 -16.75 -15.59 0.02
N ASP A 202 -16.24 -14.47 -0.48
CA ASP A 202 -16.94 -13.63 -1.46
C ASP A 202 -17.18 -14.37 -2.78
N ALA A 203 -16.19 -15.14 -3.23
CA ALA A 203 -16.23 -15.92 -4.46
C ALA A 203 -17.07 -17.21 -4.38
N ARG A 204 -17.72 -17.50 -3.25
CA ARG A 204 -18.63 -18.65 -3.16
C ARG A 204 -19.92 -18.42 -3.93
N PRO A 205 -20.51 -19.47 -4.52
CA PRO A 205 -21.82 -19.35 -5.13
C PRO A 205 -22.84 -18.77 -4.17
N PHE A 206 -23.59 -17.76 -4.61
CA PHE A 206 -24.63 -17.07 -3.82
C PHE A 206 -24.13 -16.51 -2.47
N SER A 207 -22.91 -16.01 -2.44
CA SER A 207 -22.30 -15.44 -1.24
C SER A 207 -23.19 -14.38 -0.59
N ARG A 208 -23.17 -14.35 0.75
CA ARG A 208 -23.93 -13.39 1.58
C ARG A 208 -23.03 -12.34 2.24
N THR A 209 -21.77 -12.32 1.89
CA THR A 209 -20.86 -11.29 2.40
C THR A 209 -21.33 -9.90 2.00
N ALA A 210 -20.88 -8.86 2.73
CA ALA A 210 -21.36 -7.50 2.51
C ALA A 210 -21.05 -7.02 1.08
N ASP A 211 -19.86 -7.33 0.57
CA ASP A 211 -19.39 -6.90 -0.75
C ASP A 211 -20.20 -7.55 -1.89
N GLN A 212 -20.68 -8.78 -1.69
CA GLN A 212 -21.39 -9.55 -2.70
C GLN A 212 -22.93 -9.55 -2.54
N ALA A 213 -23.43 -8.96 -1.47
CA ALA A 213 -24.88 -8.98 -1.15
C ALA A 213 -25.78 -8.37 -2.24
N TYR A 214 -25.23 -7.48 -3.08
CA TYR A 214 -26.00 -6.90 -4.19
C TYR A 214 -26.38 -7.96 -5.24
N ALA A 215 -25.56 -8.96 -5.48
CA ALA A 215 -25.85 -10.05 -6.42
C ALA A 215 -27.13 -10.80 -6.04
N LEU A 216 -27.34 -11.09 -4.75
CA LEU A 216 -28.57 -11.72 -4.28
C LEU A 216 -29.80 -10.82 -4.48
N ARG A 217 -29.65 -9.50 -4.32
CA ARG A 217 -30.74 -8.54 -4.62
C ARG A 217 -31.09 -8.55 -6.10
N ARG A 218 -30.07 -8.57 -6.98
CA ARG A 218 -30.25 -8.67 -8.44
C ARG A 218 -30.99 -9.95 -8.83
N ILE A 219 -30.58 -11.10 -8.29
CA ILE A 219 -31.20 -12.41 -8.55
C ILE A 219 -32.69 -12.39 -8.11
N ARG A 220 -32.98 -11.84 -6.93
CA ARG A 220 -34.38 -11.69 -6.44
C ARG A 220 -35.21 -10.76 -7.32
N ALA A 221 -34.58 -9.76 -7.94
CA ALA A 221 -35.22 -8.86 -8.88
C ALA A 221 -35.39 -9.47 -10.29
N GLY A 222 -35.01 -10.74 -10.50
CA GLY A 222 -35.23 -11.46 -11.75
C GLY A 222 -34.02 -11.49 -12.70
N ASP A 223 -32.83 -11.09 -12.27
CA ASP A 223 -31.62 -11.15 -13.10
C ASP A 223 -31.17 -12.61 -13.31
N ARG A 224 -31.56 -13.17 -14.45
CA ARG A 224 -31.24 -14.56 -14.82
C ARG A 224 -29.76 -14.74 -15.15
N THR A 225 -29.11 -13.71 -15.69
CA THR A 225 -27.68 -13.73 -16.02
C THR A 225 -26.87 -13.84 -14.74
N CYS A 226 -27.13 -12.95 -13.76
CA CYS A 226 -26.49 -13.03 -12.44
C CYS A 226 -26.68 -14.41 -11.78
N ARG A 227 -27.89 -14.97 -11.86
CA ARG A 227 -28.15 -16.33 -11.31
C ARG A 227 -27.33 -17.42 -11.97
N ALA A 228 -27.20 -17.38 -13.30
CA ALA A 228 -26.43 -18.38 -14.05
C ALA A 228 -24.94 -18.24 -13.77
N ASP A 229 -24.43 -16.99 -13.76
CA ASP A 229 -23.03 -16.70 -13.54
C ASP A 229 -22.60 -17.04 -12.10
N GLN A 230 -23.42 -16.77 -11.11
CA GLN A 230 -23.18 -17.16 -9.71
C GLN A 230 -23.03 -18.69 -9.52
N ALA A 231 -23.64 -19.51 -10.37
CA ALA A 231 -23.48 -20.96 -10.29
C ALA A 231 -22.06 -21.42 -10.66
N LEU A 232 -21.34 -20.64 -11.49
CA LEU A 232 -19.96 -20.94 -11.92
C LEU A 232 -18.92 -20.64 -10.83
N HIS A 233 -19.25 -19.82 -9.82
CA HIS A 233 -18.32 -19.46 -8.75
C HIS A 233 -17.81 -20.68 -7.96
N GLY A 234 -18.51 -21.81 -7.98
CA GLY A 234 -18.09 -23.05 -7.31
C GLY A 234 -16.90 -23.75 -7.97
N GLU A 235 -16.47 -23.30 -9.13
CA GLU A 235 -15.33 -23.86 -9.88
C GLU A 235 -13.98 -23.27 -9.44
N ALA A 236 -13.97 -22.35 -8.46
CA ALA A 236 -12.78 -21.72 -7.95
C ALA A 236 -11.78 -22.73 -7.38
N VAL A 237 -10.49 -22.46 -7.53
CA VAL A 237 -9.41 -23.22 -6.89
C VAL A 237 -9.51 -23.14 -5.37
N ASN A 238 -8.89 -24.07 -4.66
CA ASN A 238 -8.87 -24.03 -3.21
C ASN A 238 -7.78 -23.05 -2.70
N LEU A 239 -8.02 -21.76 -2.87
CA LEU A 239 -7.11 -20.69 -2.47
C LEU A 239 -6.75 -20.75 -0.99
N THR A 240 -7.67 -21.16 -0.11
CA THR A 240 -7.36 -21.30 1.33
C THR A 240 -6.24 -22.31 1.53
N ARG A 241 -6.30 -23.46 0.86
CA ARG A 241 -5.23 -24.47 0.94
C ARG A 241 -3.94 -23.91 0.36
N GLU A 242 -4.01 -23.20 -0.73
CA GLU A 242 -2.87 -22.60 -1.40
C GLU A 242 -2.17 -21.59 -0.48
N ILE A 243 -2.92 -20.64 0.08
CA ILE A 243 -2.44 -19.68 1.07
C ILE A 243 -1.77 -20.37 2.27
N ASP A 244 -2.34 -21.46 2.78
CA ASP A 244 -1.82 -22.13 3.97
C ASP A 244 -0.61 -23.04 3.69
N THR A 245 -0.35 -23.41 2.44
CA THR A 245 0.67 -24.40 2.07
C THR A 245 1.77 -23.90 1.15
N HIS A 246 1.53 -22.79 0.40
CA HIS A 246 2.48 -22.23 -0.56
C HIS A 246 3.43 -21.22 0.12
N ARG A 247 4.29 -21.71 0.99
CA ARG A 247 5.22 -20.91 1.78
C ARG A 247 6.52 -20.59 1.05
N PHE A 248 6.96 -21.43 0.15
CA PHE A 248 8.27 -21.35 -0.46
C PHE A 248 8.19 -20.83 -1.88
N PHE A 249 9.05 -19.89 -2.21
CA PHE A 249 9.15 -19.28 -3.53
C PHE A 249 9.39 -20.30 -4.64
N GLN A 250 8.49 -20.28 -5.61
CA GLN A 250 8.55 -21.09 -6.84
C GLN A 250 8.37 -20.15 -8.04
N PRO A 251 9.44 -19.84 -8.81
CA PRO A 251 9.39 -18.79 -9.85
C PRO A 251 8.27 -18.93 -10.88
N ALA A 252 7.89 -20.17 -11.21
CA ALA A 252 6.82 -20.41 -12.19
C ALA A 252 5.43 -20.07 -11.64
N PHE A 253 5.25 -20.12 -10.32
CA PHE A 253 4.01 -19.82 -9.64
C PHE A 253 3.99 -18.35 -9.17
N ASP A 254 5.03 -17.91 -8.43
CA ASP A 254 5.03 -16.63 -7.75
C ASP A 254 5.29 -15.44 -8.68
N ASN A 255 6.25 -15.55 -9.63
CA ASN A 255 6.57 -14.43 -10.51
C ASN A 255 5.35 -13.84 -11.26
N PRO A 256 4.38 -14.62 -11.76
CA PRO A 256 3.17 -14.07 -12.35
C PRO A 256 2.27 -13.31 -11.37
N LEU A 257 2.41 -13.57 -10.05
CA LEU A 257 1.61 -12.97 -8.98
C LEU A 257 2.32 -11.81 -8.26
N ASP A 258 3.58 -11.55 -8.60
CA ASP A 258 4.41 -10.53 -7.98
C ASP A 258 4.60 -9.32 -8.90
N PRO A 259 3.93 -8.19 -8.67
CA PRO A 259 4.01 -6.99 -9.51
C PRO A 259 5.44 -6.53 -9.80
N ILE A 260 6.34 -6.63 -8.84
CA ILE A 260 7.74 -6.23 -9.00
C ILE A 260 8.43 -6.94 -10.19
N THR A 261 7.97 -8.12 -10.58
CA THR A 261 8.54 -8.89 -11.68
C THR A 261 8.08 -8.44 -13.06
N PHE A 262 6.97 -7.68 -13.16
CA PHE A 262 6.35 -7.36 -14.46
C PHE A 262 5.96 -5.89 -14.68
N VAL A 263 6.03 -5.01 -13.67
CA VAL A 263 5.69 -3.57 -13.85
C VAL A 263 6.58 -2.87 -14.87
N HIS A 264 7.74 -3.42 -15.21
CA HIS A 264 8.60 -2.94 -16.29
C HIS A 264 7.93 -2.97 -17.68
N ARG A 265 6.82 -3.69 -17.84
CA ARG A 265 6.05 -3.77 -19.09
C ARG A 265 5.05 -2.63 -19.23
N ILE A 266 4.68 -1.97 -18.16
CA ILE A 266 3.69 -0.91 -18.13
C ILE A 266 4.19 0.28 -18.95
N ARG A 267 3.33 0.77 -19.87
CA ARG A 267 3.60 1.90 -20.78
C ARG A 267 2.75 3.13 -20.45
N ALA A 268 1.59 2.92 -19.84
CA ALA A 268 0.68 3.98 -19.43
C ALA A 268 1.38 4.99 -18.49
N ALA A 269 0.96 6.25 -18.53
CA ALA A 269 1.37 7.20 -17.51
C ALA A 269 0.97 6.67 -16.12
N THR A 270 1.86 6.78 -15.15
CA THR A 270 1.68 6.15 -13.84
C THR A 270 1.86 7.17 -12.70
N LEU A 271 0.88 7.23 -11.81
CA LEU A 271 0.97 7.91 -10.51
C LEU A 271 0.79 6.87 -9.42
N LEU A 272 1.87 6.53 -8.70
CA LEU A 272 1.87 5.54 -7.62
C LEU A 272 1.93 6.23 -6.26
N ALA A 273 1.05 5.88 -5.33
CA ALA A 273 1.14 6.33 -3.95
C ALA A 273 1.25 5.15 -2.98
N CYS A 274 2.23 5.20 -2.06
CA CYS A 274 2.48 4.16 -1.07
C CYS A 274 2.74 4.77 0.31
N GLN A 275 2.34 4.08 1.36
CA GLN A 275 2.64 4.43 2.74
C GLN A 275 3.71 3.48 3.30
N PHE A 276 4.80 4.02 3.85
CA PHE A 276 5.87 3.23 4.46
C PHE A 276 5.39 2.41 5.67
N THR A 277 4.39 2.91 6.38
CA THR A 277 3.84 2.27 7.58
C THR A 277 2.44 1.70 7.36
N ASP A 278 2.10 1.35 6.11
CA ASP A 278 0.82 0.73 5.73
C ASP A 278 0.53 -0.51 6.59
N GLU A 279 -0.53 -0.45 7.37
CA GLU A 279 -0.91 -1.52 8.30
C GLU A 279 -1.58 -2.70 7.61
N GLU A 280 -2.01 -2.57 6.37
CA GLU A 280 -2.65 -3.63 5.60
C GLU A 280 -1.65 -4.38 4.71
N THR A 281 -0.91 -3.64 3.88
CA THR A 281 -0.03 -4.22 2.85
C THR A 281 1.44 -4.28 3.26
N GLY A 282 1.86 -3.48 4.24
CA GLY A 282 3.26 -3.34 4.64
C GLY A 282 4.01 -2.29 3.83
N GLY A 283 5.20 -1.94 4.29
CA GLY A 283 6.01 -0.84 3.75
C GLY A 283 6.91 -1.22 2.56
N HIS A 284 6.54 -2.19 1.71
CA HIS A 284 7.39 -2.66 0.60
C HIS A 284 6.93 -2.18 -0.80
N CYS A 285 5.79 -1.49 -0.87
CA CYS A 285 5.27 -0.91 -2.12
C CYS A 285 6.27 0.04 -2.83
N PRO A 286 7.09 0.86 -2.14
CA PRO A 286 8.05 1.74 -2.79
C PRO A 286 9.10 1.03 -3.65
N ASP A 287 9.43 -0.24 -3.36
CA ASP A 287 10.33 -1.06 -4.17
C ASP A 287 9.88 -1.19 -5.63
N LEU A 288 8.59 -1.00 -5.92
CA LEU A 288 8.09 -0.99 -7.29
C LEU A 288 8.69 0.13 -8.15
N ALA A 289 9.07 1.26 -7.56
CA ALA A 289 9.42 2.48 -8.30
C ALA A 289 10.58 2.26 -9.29
N GLU A 290 11.66 1.60 -8.86
CA GLU A 290 12.82 1.34 -9.71
C GLU A 290 12.50 0.37 -10.87
N HIS A 291 11.44 -0.45 -10.73
CA HIS A 291 11.03 -1.44 -11.72
C HIS A 291 10.10 -0.89 -12.81
N PHE A 292 9.56 0.31 -12.66
CA PHE A 292 8.72 0.97 -13.69
C PHE A 292 9.55 1.50 -14.88
N THR A 293 10.39 0.67 -15.48
CA THR A 293 11.30 1.07 -16.56
C THR A 293 10.61 1.26 -17.92
N GLY A 294 9.41 0.72 -18.10
CA GLY A 294 8.60 0.84 -19.32
C GLY A 294 7.83 2.16 -19.42
N ALA A 295 7.39 2.71 -18.31
CA ALA A 295 6.62 3.95 -18.26
C ALA A 295 7.55 5.16 -18.41
N ARG A 296 7.29 5.98 -19.45
CA ARG A 296 8.06 7.22 -19.70
C ARG A 296 7.65 8.37 -18.78
N ARG A 297 6.41 8.34 -18.31
CA ARG A 297 5.79 9.32 -17.44
C ARG A 297 5.33 8.59 -16.19
N LYS A 298 6.03 8.84 -15.09
CA LYS A 298 5.78 8.16 -13.83
C LYS A 298 6.11 9.10 -12.68
N TRP A 299 5.28 9.06 -11.64
CA TRP A 299 5.44 9.84 -10.43
C TRP A 299 5.10 8.96 -9.23
N PHE A 300 5.87 9.08 -8.17
CA PHE A 300 5.81 8.27 -6.98
C PHE A 300 5.66 9.16 -5.76
N LEU A 301 4.61 8.93 -4.98
CA LEU A 301 4.31 9.67 -3.75
C LEU A 301 4.43 8.69 -2.58
N PHE A 302 5.42 8.91 -1.71
CA PHE A 302 5.71 8.05 -0.58
C PHE A 302 5.68 8.84 0.71
N GLU A 303 5.03 8.31 1.73
CA GLU A 303 4.96 8.94 3.04
C GLU A 303 4.73 7.89 4.13
N ASN A 304 4.93 8.26 5.40
CA ASN A 304 4.41 7.47 6.50
C ASN A 304 2.90 7.65 6.57
N GLY A 305 2.18 6.63 7.01
CA GLY A 305 0.74 6.73 7.12
C GLY A 305 0.04 5.38 7.15
N THR A 306 -1.28 5.42 7.26
CA THR A 306 -2.13 4.24 7.18
C THR A 306 -2.51 3.95 5.73
N HIS A 307 -3.05 2.76 5.48
CA HIS A 307 -3.47 2.32 4.15
C HIS A 307 -4.36 3.33 3.40
N GLY A 308 -5.26 4.00 4.13
CA GLY A 308 -6.16 5.01 3.57
C GLY A 308 -5.51 6.36 3.24
N ASP A 309 -4.28 6.60 3.68
CA ASP A 309 -3.61 7.91 3.54
C ASP A 309 -3.14 8.17 2.10
N SER A 310 -3.11 7.17 1.22
CA SER A 310 -2.99 7.41 -0.24
C SER A 310 -4.15 8.23 -0.83
N LEU A 311 -5.18 8.53 -0.05
CA LEU A 311 -6.27 9.44 -0.38
C LEU A 311 -6.16 10.77 0.38
N ASP A 312 -4.98 11.12 0.89
CA ASP A 312 -4.74 12.40 1.53
C ASP A 312 -5.07 13.59 0.61
N PRO A 313 -5.31 14.80 1.16
CA PRO A 313 -5.76 15.94 0.36
C PRO A 313 -4.78 16.36 -0.74
N GLU A 314 -3.47 16.23 -0.54
CA GLU A 314 -2.46 16.59 -1.52
C GLU A 314 -2.40 15.53 -2.65
N THR A 315 -2.38 14.26 -2.30
CA THR A 315 -2.44 13.15 -3.26
C THR A 315 -3.73 13.18 -4.07
N LEU A 316 -4.89 13.49 -3.47
CA LEU A 316 -6.15 13.63 -4.20
C LEU A 316 -6.12 14.75 -5.25
N VAL A 317 -5.52 15.88 -4.93
CA VAL A 317 -5.37 16.97 -5.92
C VAL A 317 -4.42 16.55 -7.03
N ARG A 318 -3.28 15.99 -6.69
CA ARG A 318 -2.30 15.50 -7.66
C ARG A 318 -2.89 14.41 -8.57
N LEU A 319 -3.70 13.52 -8.01
CA LEU A 319 -4.43 12.49 -8.74
C LEU A 319 -5.45 13.10 -9.72
N ALA A 320 -6.18 14.11 -9.28
CA ALA A 320 -7.14 14.81 -10.13
C ALA A 320 -6.44 15.56 -11.26
N ASP A 321 -5.36 16.30 -10.99
CA ASP A 321 -4.52 16.92 -12.01
C ASP A 321 -4.02 15.90 -13.03
N PHE A 322 -3.55 14.76 -12.55
CA PHE A 322 -3.06 13.67 -13.39
C PHE A 322 -4.13 13.17 -14.37
N TYR A 323 -5.33 12.88 -13.88
CA TYR A 323 -6.41 12.44 -14.77
C TYR A 323 -6.94 13.54 -15.69
N GLU A 324 -6.99 14.79 -15.22
CA GLU A 324 -7.35 15.92 -16.07
C GLU A 324 -6.38 16.08 -17.24
N LEU A 325 -5.09 15.88 -16.99
CA LEU A 325 -4.06 16.03 -18.03
C LEU A 325 -3.99 14.84 -18.99
N PHE A 326 -4.02 13.60 -18.44
CA PHE A 326 -3.72 12.40 -19.22
C PHE A 326 -4.94 11.66 -19.76
N VAL A 327 -6.12 11.83 -19.15
CA VAL A 327 -7.35 11.16 -19.57
C VAL A 327 -8.38 12.12 -20.13
N ALA A 328 -8.54 13.29 -19.50
CA ALA A 328 -9.46 14.30 -19.98
C ALA A 328 -8.85 15.25 -21.01
N HIS A 329 -7.52 15.26 -21.16
CA HIS A 329 -6.76 16.14 -22.09
C HIS A 329 -7.12 17.62 -21.96
N ARG A 330 -7.33 18.09 -20.75
CA ARG A 330 -7.71 19.46 -20.43
C ARG A 330 -6.91 20.03 -19.26
N ARG A 331 -7.04 21.32 -19.04
CA ARG A 331 -6.44 21.97 -17.87
C ARG A 331 -7.15 21.50 -16.59
N PRO A 332 -6.42 21.30 -15.46
CA PRO A 332 -7.02 20.97 -14.19
C PRO A 332 -7.70 22.18 -13.53
N VAL A 333 -8.76 22.67 -14.17
CA VAL A 333 -9.60 23.78 -13.69
C VAL A 333 -11.03 23.31 -13.68
N LEU A 334 -11.66 23.39 -12.52
CA LEU A 334 -13.06 23.01 -12.35
C LEU A 334 -13.95 24.20 -12.74
N PRO A 335 -14.72 24.13 -13.83
CA PRO A 335 -15.78 25.09 -14.14
C PRO A 335 -16.99 24.79 -13.22
N ILE A 336 -16.93 25.27 -11.99
CA ILE A 336 -18.01 25.13 -11.00
C ILE A 336 -18.81 26.43 -11.02
N ASP A 337 -20.11 26.30 -11.24
CA ASP A 337 -21.05 27.42 -11.42
C ASP A 337 -20.55 28.40 -12.50
N ASP A 338 -20.52 29.69 -12.25
CA ASP A 338 -20.07 30.70 -13.21
C ASP A 338 -18.58 31.09 -13.06
N GLY A 339 -17.80 30.29 -12.31
CA GLY A 339 -16.37 30.55 -12.03
C GLY A 339 -15.47 29.37 -12.34
N ASN A 340 -14.20 29.67 -12.69
CA ASN A 340 -13.14 28.68 -12.76
C ASN A 340 -12.39 28.64 -11.42
N ARG A 341 -12.37 27.50 -10.75
CA ARG A 341 -11.60 27.27 -9.53
C ARG A 341 -10.48 26.27 -9.79
N THR A 342 -9.33 26.47 -9.17
CA THR A 342 -8.29 25.43 -9.10
C THR A 342 -8.79 24.27 -8.26
N LEU A 343 -8.25 23.07 -8.48
CA LEU A 343 -8.59 21.88 -7.68
C LEU A 343 -8.27 22.10 -6.20
N HIS A 344 -7.12 22.72 -5.89
CA HIS A 344 -6.75 23.11 -4.52
C HIS A 344 -7.81 24.00 -3.87
N ALA A 345 -8.22 25.06 -4.55
CA ALA A 345 -9.25 25.96 -4.04
C ALA A 345 -10.63 25.28 -3.95
N GLY A 346 -10.93 24.39 -4.90
CA GLY A 346 -12.16 23.60 -4.91
C GLY A 346 -12.21 22.61 -3.75
N LEU A 347 -11.13 21.89 -3.50
CA LEU A 347 -11.02 20.96 -2.38
C LEU A 347 -11.07 21.69 -1.04
N ALA A 348 -10.30 22.77 -0.85
CA ALA A 348 -10.32 23.58 0.37
C ALA A 348 -11.73 24.13 0.67
N ALA A 349 -12.50 24.52 -0.35
CA ALA A 349 -13.87 24.98 -0.20
C ALA A 349 -14.87 23.83 0.08
N ALA A 350 -14.63 22.64 -0.48
CA ALA A 350 -15.50 21.47 -0.32
C ALA A 350 -15.26 20.73 1.00
N MET A 351 -14.03 20.70 1.52
CA MET A 351 -13.68 19.96 2.73
C MET A 351 -14.51 20.35 3.97
N PRO A 352 -14.82 21.62 4.26
CA PRO A 352 -15.73 21.96 5.36
C PRO A 352 -17.16 21.45 5.15
N LEU A 353 -17.60 21.29 3.91
CA LEU A 353 -18.95 20.85 3.55
C LEU A 353 -19.07 19.32 3.51
N LEU A 354 -18.08 18.65 2.95
CA LEU A 354 -17.97 17.18 2.93
C LEU A 354 -17.36 16.66 4.25
N GLY A 355 -16.70 17.54 4.98
CA GLY A 355 -15.66 17.29 5.93
C GLY A 355 -16.00 16.44 7.13
N PRO A 356 -16.99 16.73 7.98
CA PRO A 356 -17.09 16.01 9.25
C PRO A 356 -17.36 14.51 9.06
N THR A 357 -18.09 14.13 8.02
CA THR A 357 -18.42 12.72 7.76
C THR A 357 -17.32 12.02 6.96
N LEU A 358 -16.79 12.68 5.92
CA LEU A 358 -15.75 12.11 5.05
C LEU A 358 -14.41 12.00 5.78
N LEU A 359 -13.97 13.08 6.42
CA LEU A 359 -12.72 13.10 7.19
C LEU A 359 -12.75 12.10 8.35
N ARG A 360 -13.89 11.99 9.04
CA ARG A 360 -14.06 10.99 10.09
C ARG A 360 -14.08 9.57 9.53
N ARG A 361 -14.70 9.37 8.36
CA ARG A 361 -14.85 8.04 7.76
C ARG A 361 -13.56 7.57 7.10
N ILE A 362 -12.86 8.45 6.37
CA ILE A 362 -11.63 8.12 5.64
C ILE A 362 -10.40 8.25 6.54
N PHE A 363 -10.28 9.33 7.31
CA PHE A 363 -9.07 9.65 8.08
C PHE A 363 -9.24 9.57 9.60
N GLY A 364 -10.41 9.24 10.13
CA GLY A 364 -10.69 9.12 11.57
C GLY A 364 -10.70 10.43 12.35
N ILE A 365 -10.59 11.56 11.68
CA ILE A 365 -10.39 12.87 12.29
C ILE A 365 -11.74 13.54 12.52
N ARG A 366 -11.96 14.06 13.74
CA ARG A 366 -13.18 14.82 14.06
C ARG A 366 -12.89 16.31 14.01
N GLY A 367 -13.74 17.04 13.26
CA GLY A 367 -13.66 18.51 13.25
C GLY A 367 -12.44 19.07 12.54
N ALA A 368 -11.78 18.31 11.71
CA ALA A 368 -10.66 18.79 10.92
C ALA A 368 -11.14 19.86 9.92
N ALA A 369 -10.35 20.90 9.78
CA ALA A 369 -10.46 21.90 8.74
C ALA A 369 -9.15 21.93 7.97
N LEU A 370 -9.24 21.97 6.64
CA LEU A 370 -8.10 22.23 5.78
C LEU A 370 -8.02 23.75 5.58
N SER A 371 -6.90 24.38 5.98
CA SER A 371 -6.77 25.84 5.88
C SER A 371 -6.54 26.29 4.45
N THR A 372 -5.51 25.81 3.82
CA THR A 372 -5.21 26.00 2.39
C THR A 372 -4.15 25.00 1.94
N LEU A 373 -4.29 24.44 0.74
CA LEU A 373 -3.18 23.79 0.08
C LEU A 373 -2.38 24.83 -0.73
N PRO A 374 -1.06 24.65 -0.88
CA PRO A 374 -0.23 25.54 -1.71
C PRO A 374 -0.74 25.60 -3.15
N SER A 375 -0.64 26.79 -3.79
CA SER A 375 -0.95 26.92 -5.22
C SER A 375 0.01 26.09 -6.06
N ASP A 376 -0.52 25.31 -7.00
CA ASP A 376 0.26 24.47 -7.90
C ASP A 376 0.45 25.15 -9.27
N PRO A 377 1.68 25.21 -9.82
CA PRO A 377 1.94 25.71 -11.17
C PRO A 377 1.17 24.96 -12.27
N VAL A 378 0.80 23.70 -12.02
CA VAL A 378 0.00 22.89 -12.95
C VAL A 378 -1.40 23.49 -13.12
N GLU A 379 -2.06 23.80 -12.02
CA GLU A 379 -3.42 24.34 -12.00
C GLU A 379 -3.48 25.79 -12.50
N THR A 380 -2.44 26.59 -12.26
CA THR A 380 -2.37 27.99 -12.68
C THR A 380 -1.90 28.19 -14.12
N ALA A 381 -1.51 27.12 -14.78
CA ALA A 381 -1.00 27.17 -16.16
C ALA A 381 -2.04 27.71 -17.15
N PRO A 382 -1.63 28.51 -18.17
CA PRO A 382 -2.57 29.17 -19.09
C PRO A 382 -3.22 28.23 -20.12
N SER A 383 -2.68 27.02 -20.32
CA SER A 383 -3.19 26.06 -21.30
C SER A 383 -2.88 24.63 -20.87
N HIS A 384 -3.60 23.64 -21.43
CA HIS A 384 -3.31 22.21 -21.22
C HIS A 384 -1.85 21.86 -21.50
N ARG A 385 -1.27 22.35 -22.62
CA ARG A 385 0.15 22.14 -22.95
C ARG A 385 1.09 22.73 -21.89
N ALA A 386 0.75 23.87 -21.31
CA ALA A 386 1.55 24.49 -20.25
C ALA A 386 1.41 23.72 -18.93
N ALA A 387 0.20 23.30 -18.57
CA ALA A 387 -0.07 22.46 -17.41
C ALA A 387 0.66 21.10 -17.50
N LEU A 388 0.61 20.46 -18.67
CA LEU A 388 1.32 19.21 -18.92
C LEU A 388 2.84 19.36 -18.77
N ARG A 389 3.43 20.47 -19.28
CA ARG A 389 4.86 20.75 -19.06
C ARG A 389 5.19 21.01 -17.59
N ALA A 390 4.31 21.69 -16.88
CA ALA A 390 4.49 21.92 -15.45
C ALA A 390 4.45 20.61 -14.66
N PHE A 391 3.52 19.72 -15.01
CA PHE A 391 3.43 18.38 -14.40
C PHE A 391 4.64 17.50 -14.76
N ASP A 392 5.04 17.47 -16.04
CA ASP A 392 6.24 16.75 -16.50
C ASP A 392 7.53 17.27 -15.83
N ALA A 393 7.55 18.51 -15.34
CA ALA A 393 8.68 19.12 -14.63
C ALA A 393 8.67 18.83 -13.11
N THR A 394 7.61 18.25 -12.57
CA THR A 394 7.61 17.84 -11.16
C THR A 394 8.57 16.67 -10.94
N PRO A 395 9.19 16.56 -9.76
CA PRO A 395 10.09 15.45 -9.45
C PRO A 395 9.41 14.10 -9.62
N GLU A 396 10.16 13.09 -10.07
CA GLU A 396 9.65 11.73 -10.20
C GLU A 396 9.22 11.15 -8.85
N VAL A 397 9.95 11.46 -7.78
CA VAL A 397 9.68 10.97 -6.43
C VAL A 397 9.45 12.13 -5.48
N THR A 398 8.39 12.07 -4.70
CA THR A 398 8.12 12.96 -3.56
C THR A 398 7.99 12.12 -2.30
N ILE A 399 8.75 12.48 -1.27
CA ILE A 399 8.71 11.84 0.05
C ILE A 399 8.09 12.80 1.05
N GLY A 400 7.00 12.40 1.70
CA GLY A 400 6.39 13.12 2.81
C GLY A 400 6.95 12.67 4.16
N PHE A 401 7.27 13.63 5.04
CA PHE A 401 7.80 13.39 6.38
C PHE A 401 6.86 13.95 7.45
N ASP A 402 6.84 13.27 8.61
CA ASP A 402 6.00 13.64 9.77
C ASP A 402 4.52 13.81 9.36
N ASN A 403 3.98 12.82 8.61
CA ASN A 403 2.59 12.85 8.15
C ASN A 403 1.62 12.99 9.32
N GLY A 404 0.67 13.91 9.19
CA GLY A 404 -0.28 14.30 10.24
C GLY A 404 0.11 15.57 11.00
N ALA A 405 1.32 16.08 10.78
CA ALA A 405 1.85 17.22 11.52
C ALA A 405 2.12 18.46 10.65
N ALA A 406 1.39 18.64 9.56
CA ALA A 406 1.53 19.80 8.68
C ALA A 406 1.34 21.11 9.45
N PRO A 407 2.24 22.09 9.31
CA PRO A 407 2.17 23.36 10.03
C PRO A 407 0.88 24.12 9.73
N GLY A 408 0.17 24.54 10.79
CA GLY A 408 -1.07 25.31 10.66
C GLY A 408 -2.32 24.48 10.38
N GLU A 409 -2.18 23.17 10.14
CA GLU A 409 -3.30 22.26 9.92
C GLU A 409 -3.75 21.56 11.20
N THR A 410 -4.92 20.90 11.13
CA THR A 410 -5.44 20.10 12.25
C THR A 410 -4.50 18.91 12.50
N PRO A 411 -3.99 18.73 13.74
CA PRO A 411 -3.14 17.59 14.07
C PRO A 411 -3.81 16.26 13.72
N GLY A 412 -3.08 15.38 13.03
CA GLY A 412 -3.56 14.10 12.55
C GLY A 412 -4.25 14.16 11.18
N LEU A 413 -4.45 15.33 10.58
CA LEU A 413 -4.85 15.41 9.17
C LEU A 413 -3.71 14.85 8.31
N PRO A 414 -3.96 13.88 7.38
CA PRO A 414 -2.90 13.25 6.60
C PRO A 414 -2.31 14.26 5.61
N LEU A 415 -1.37 15.01 6.10
CA LEU A 415 -0.55 15.96 5.36
C LEU A 415 0.84 15.97 5.99
N PRO A 416 1.90 15.84 5.21
CA PRO A 416 3.26 15.84 5.73
C PRO A 416 3.67 17.23 6.25
N ALA A 417 4.52 17.25 7.27
CA ALA A 417 5.06 18.50 7.78
C ALA A 417 6.03 19.17 6.78
N PHE A 418 6.71 18.36 5.99
CA PHE A 418 7.57 18.80 4.89
C PHE A 418 7.78 17.64 3.89
N THR A 419 8.25 17.98 2.70
CA THR A 419 8.51 17.02 1.65
C THR A 419 9.95 17.11 1.16
N ALA A 420 10.48 16.00 0.64
CA ALA A 420 11.69 15.96 -0.17
C ALA A 420 11.37 15.42 -1.56
N ALA A 421 12.07 15.96 -2.55
CA ALA A 421 11.90 15.60 -3.94
C ALA A 421 13.17 14.96 -4.51
N ALA A 422 13.02 13.94 -5.35
CA ALA A 422 14.13 13.23 -5.99
C ALA A 422 13.80 12.84 -7.44
N PRO A 423 14.83 12.66 -8.30
CA PRO A 423 14.64 12.22 -9.68
C PRO A 423 14.42 10.71 -9.83
N GLY A 424 14.37 9.93 -8.75
CA GLY A 424 14.14 8.49 -8.77
C GLY A 424 14.26 7.87 -7.38
N PHE A 425 13.85 6.63 -7.27
CA PHE A 425 13.95 5.79 -6.07
C PHE A 425 14.69 4.48 -6.41
N PRO A 426 15.63 3.99 -5.56
CA PRO A 426 16.16 4.64 -4.34
C PRO A 426 16.71 6.05 -4.59
N LEU A 427 16.66 6.93 -3.56
CA LEU A 427 17.07 8.31 -3.70
C LEU A 427 18.57 8.40 -4.06
N PRO A 428 18.96 9.18 -5.10
CA PRO A 428 20.36 9.36 -5.45
C PRO A 428 21.18 9.93 -4.30
N GLY A 429 22.38 9.39 -4.10
CA GLY A 429 23.28 9.79 -3.01
C GLY A 429 22.99 9.14 -1.68
N THR A 430 22.03 8.20 -1.61
CA THR A 430 21.80 7.37 -0.42
C THR A 430 23.07 6.60 -0.06
N VAL A 431 23.43 6.63 1.22
CA VAL A 431 24.59 5.91 1.77
C VAL A 431 24.17 4.94 2.85
N ALA A 432 24.87 3.82 2.96
CA ALA A 432 24.64 2.82 4.00
C ALA A 432 25.20 3.30 5.35
N GLY A 433 24.36 3.92 6.18
CA GLY A 433 24.70 4.21 7.57
C GLY A 433 24.70 2.94 8.39
N SER A 434 25.82 2.60 9.04
CA SER A 434 25.94 1.37 9.82
C SER A 434 26.23 1.65 11.28
N TRP A 435 25.49 0.96 12.16
CA TRP A 435 25.66 0.99 13.61
C TRP A 435 25.81 -0.43 14.16
N TYR A 436 26.95 -0.67 14.78
CA TYR A 436 27.31 -1.99 15.31
C TYR A 436 26.79 -2.17 16.72
N LEU A 437 26.28 -3.38 17.01
CA LEU A 437 25.88 -3.77 18.34
C LEU A 437 27.10 -3.80 19.26
N ALA A 438 26.94 -3.28 20.48
CA ALA A 438 28.00 -3.15 21.46
C ALA A 438 27.51 -3.46 22.89
N PRO A 439 28.42 -3.76 23.85
CA PRO A 439 28.07 -4.03 25.22
C PRO A 439 27.18 -2.95 25.87
N GLY A 440 26.34 -3.37 26.79
CA GLY A 440 25.43 -2.46 27.50
C GLY A 440 24.25 -1.98 26.66
N GLY A 441 23.90 -2.65 25.54
CA GLY A 441 22.82 -2.25 24.67
C GLY A 441 23.11 -0.99 23.87
N ALA A 442 24.37 -0.74 23.54
CA ALA A 442 24.80 0.41 22.75
C ALA A 442 24.86 0.09 21.26
N LEU A 443 24.65 1.10 20.41
CA LEU A 443 24.95 1.14 18.99
C LEU A 443 26.16 2.06 18.76
N SER A 444 27.18 1.56 18.07
CA SER A 444 28.45 2.25 17.75
C SER A 444 28.66 2.35 16.25
N THR A 445 29.28 3.43 15.79
CA THR A 445 29.66 3.59 14.37
C THR A 445 30.87 2.75 13.96
N VAL A 446 31.53 2.13 14.92
CA VAL A 446 32.67 1.23 14.68
C VAL A 446 32.42 -0.11 15.40
N PRO A 447 32.93 -1.24 14.86
CA PRO A 447 32.86 -2.51 15.56
C PRO A 447 33.62 -2.41 16.90
N GLY A 448 32.93 -2.83 17.97
CA GLY A 448 33.44 -2.67 19.33
C GLY A 448 33.95 -3.96 19.98
N ALA A 449 33.97 -3.95 21.31
CA ALA A 449 34.33 -5.10 22.14
C ALA A 449 33.38 -6.27 21.91
N SER A 450 33.89 -7.48 22.11
CA SER A 450 33.09 -8.70 21.99
C SER A 450 32.10 -8.83 23.14
N GLY A 451 30.93 -9.35 22.83
CA GLY A 451 29.89 -9.61 23.80
C GLY A 451 28.77 -10.46 23.23
N THR A 452 27.88 -10.85 24.14
CA THR A 452 26.65 -11.58 23.78
C THR A 452 25.49 -11.06 24.62
N ASP A 453 24.31 -10.99 24.02
CA ASP A 453 23.06 -10.73 24.71
C ASP A 453 22.07 -11.85 24.40
N THR A 454 21.23 -12.18 25.37
CA THR A 454 20.33 -13.32 25.28
C THR A 454 18.90 -12.92 25.62
N PHE A 455 17.96 -13.48 24.88
CA PHE A 455 16.54 -13.35 25.22
C PHE A 455 15.80 -14.69 25.09
N THR A 456 14.65 -14.79 25.72
CA THR A 456 13.76 -15.92 25.58
C THR A 456 12.74 -15.64 24.48
N TYR A 457 12.89 -16.33 23.35
CA TYR A 457 11.88 -16.38 22.31
C TYR A 457 10.63 -17.10 22.81
N ARG A 458 9.46 -16.56 22.50
CA ARG A 458 8.17 -17.14 22.82
C ARG A 458 7.24 -17.08 21.62
N ALA A 459 6.92 -18.23 21.06
CA ALA A 459 6.03 -18.35 19.91
C ALA A 459 4.62 -17.74 20.09
N ALA A 460 4.18 -17.55 21.34
CA ALA A 460 2.85 -16.99 21.65
C ALA A 460 2.87 -15.47 21.91
N GLU A 461 4.04 -14.85 21.98
CA GLU A 461 4.14 -13.40 22.13
C GLU A 461 3.99 -12.72 20.77
N GLY A 462 3.14 -11.74 20.71
CA GLY A 462 2.87 -11.03 19.50
C GLY A 462 1.48 -11.20 18.92
N ARG A 463 0.65 -11.98 19.55
CA ARG A 463 -0.78 -12.06 19.22
C ARG A 463 -1.56 -10.94 19.91
N VAL A 464 -1.18 -9.68 19.65
CA VAL A 464 -1.82 -8.54 20.30
C VAL A 464 -2.90 -7.92 19.42
N THR A 465 -3.00 -8.32 18.18
CA THR A 465 -3.93 -7.71 17.23
C THR A 465 -5.27 -8.40 17.25
N ASP A 466 -6.30 -7.67 17.65
CA ASP A 466 -7.68 -8.14 17.63
C ASP A 466 -8.34 -7.81 16.27
N TRP A 467 -8.50 -8.81 15.45
CA TRP A 467 -9.14 -8.75 14.14
C TRP A 467 -10.61 -8.40 14.15
N HIS A 468 -11.27 -8.54 15.32
CA HIS A 468 -12.72 -8.39 15.44
C HIS A 468 -13.13 -6.94 15.71
N GLY A 469 -12.27 -5.99 15.46
CA GLY A 469 -12.61 -4.58 15.53
C GLY A 469 -12.44 -3.91 16.86
N ARG A 470 -11.99 -4.61 17.89
CA ARG A 470 -11.81 -4.00 19.21
C ARG A 470 -10.59 -3.11 19.27
N ASN A 471 -9.50 -3.47 18.59
CA ASN A 471 -8.24 -2.75 18.57
C ASN A 471 -8.01 -1.96 17.26
N SER A 472 -8.81 -2.19 16.22
CA SER A 472 -8.67 -1.49 14.94
C SER A 472 -9.28 -0.09 14.93
N GLY A 473 -9.87 0.35 16.00
CA GLY A 473 -10.42 1.71 16.16
C GLY A 473 -11.66 2.05 15.33
N ALA A 474 -11.84 1.47 14.15
CA ALA A 474 -12.89 1.84 13.21
C ALA A 474 -13.74 0.67 12.68
N GLY A 475 -13.70 -0.48 13.33
CA GLY A 475 -14.62 -1.56 12.98
C GLY A 475 -14.00 -2.77 12.29
N GLY A 476 -12.84 -3.20 12.73
CA GLY A 476 -12.23 -4.47 12.31
C GLY A 476 -11.26 -4.34 11.15
N LEU A 477 -11.15 -5.42 10.38
CA LEU A 477 -10.26 -5.56 9.23
C LEU A 477 -10.33 -4.40 8.22
N TRP A 478 -11.49 -3.76 8.13
CA TRP A 478 -11.77 -2.68 7.20
C TRP A 478 -11.76 -1.29 7.85
N GLY A 479 -11.19 -1.21 9.05
CA GLY A 479 -11.03 0.07 9.73
C GLY A 479 -9.89 0.86 9.11
N LEU A 480 -10.20 2.04 8.60
CA LEU A 480 -9.21 2.96 8.01
C LEU A 480 -8.31 3.64 9.07
N HIS A 481 -8.53 3.34 10.36
CA HIS A 481 -7.83 4.01 11.48
C HIS A 481 -7.50 2.97 12.54
N PRO A 482 -6.49 2.13 12.34
CA PRO A 482 -6.11 1.13 13.30
C PRO A 482 -5.62 1.80 14.60
N ARG A 483 -6.00 1.22 15.73
CA ARG A 483 -5.39 1.61 17.00
C ARG A 483 -4.13 0.81 17.21
N TYR A 484 -3.08 1.52 17.53
CA TYR A 484 -1.81 0.93 17.90
C TYR A 484 -1.77 0.67 19.41
N ASP A 485 -1.77 -0.61 19.82
CA ASP A 485 -1.47 -1.03 21.17
C ASP A 485 0.01 -1.44 21.24
N TRP A 486 0.88 -0.45 21.06
CA TRP A 486 2.31 -0.67 21.00
C TRP A 486 2.95 -0.61 22.38
N VAL A 487 3.21 -1.78 22.94
CA VAL A 487 3.81 -1.94 24.25
C VAL A 487 5.30 -2.28 24.16
N SER A 488 6.07 -1.92 25.20
CA SER A 488 7.47 -2.31 25.30
C SER A 488 7.58 -3.81 25.60
N PRO A 489 8.52 -4.54 24.96
CA PRO A 489 8.81 -5.92 25.35
C PRO A 489 9.18 -6.01 26.83
N ARG A 490 8.85 -7.12 27.46
CA ARG A 490 9.29 -7.38 28.85
C ARG A 490 10.78 -7.70 28.88
N SER A 491 11.46 -7.37 29.98
CA SER A 491 12.85 -7.74 30.17
C SER A 491 13.09 -9.23 29.94
N GLY A 492 14.14 -9.58 29.20
CA GLY A 492 14.49 -10.94 28.84
C GLY A 492 13.67 -11.57 27.70
N GLN A 493 12.72 -10.82 27.09
CA GLN A 493 11.93 -11.29 25.93
C GLN A 493 12.40 -10.66 24.59
N ALA A 494 13.27 -9.68 24.66
CA ALA A 494 13.94 -9.05 23.52
C ALA A 494 15.30 -8.52 23.98
N VAL A 495 16.11 -8.11 23.03
CA VAL A 495 17.28 -7.28 23.25
C VAL A 495 17.11 -5.95 22.52
N ALA A 496 17.71 -4.91 23.06
CA ALA A 496 17.62 -3.58 22.48
C ALA A 496 18.98 -2.86 22.49
N TYR A 497 19.23 -2.13 21.42
CA TYR A 497 20.46 -1.35 21.27
C TYR A 497 20.11 0.06 20.81
N VAL A 498 20.81 1.06 21.35
CA VAL A 498 20.52 2.47 21.11
C VAL A 498 21.78 3.28 20.88
N THR A 499 21.73 4.24 19.97
CA THR A 499 22.86 5.17 19.72
C THR A 499 23.01 6.17 20.88
N PRO A 500 24.18 6.82 21.02
CA PRO A 500 24.25 8.12 21.66
C PRO A 500 23.29 9.12 20.97
N PRO A 501 22.98 10.26 21.59
CA PRO A 501 22.24 11.32 20.90
C PRO A 501 22.92 11.69 19.60
N LEU A 502 22.15 11.77 18.51
CA LEU A 502 22.66 12.18 17.20
C LEU A 502 23.14 13.64 17.26
N SER A 503 24.31 13.91 16.72
CA SER A 503 24.88 15.26 16.68
C SER A 503 24.26 16.17 15.62
N GLN A 504 23.59 15.58 14.65
CA GLN A 504 22.93 16.27 13.53
C GLN A 504 21.66 15.53 13.12
N ASN A 505 20.81 16.21 12.35
CA ASN A 505 19.66 15.56 11.74
C ASN A 505 20.13 14.43 10.82
N THR A 506 19.47 13.28 10.90
CA THR A 506 19.73 12.10 10.07
C THR A 506 18.44 11.70 9.39
N VAL A 507 18.39 11.82 8.07
CA VAL A 507 17.22 11.44 7.28
C VAL A 507 17.50 10.08 6.65
N VAL A 508 16.55 9.16 6.78
CA VAL A 508 16.57 7.84 6.17
C VAL A 508 15.39 7.69 5.22
N VAL A 509 15.63 7.14 4.03
CA VAL A 509 14.59 6.85 3.03
C VAL A 509 14.95 5.59 2.27
N GLY A 510 14.09 4.58 2.35
CA GLY A 510 14.27 3.27 1.72
C GLY A 510 14.41 2.13 2.72
N ALA A 511 14.76 0.95 2.23
CA ALA A 511 14.91 -0.25 3.05
C ALA A 511 16.32 -0.35 3.69
N GLY A 512 16.35 -0.96 4.86
CA GLY A 512 17.57 -1.25 5.58
C GLY A 512 17.68 -2.73 5.96
N THR A 513 18.66 -3.06 6.80
CA THR A 513 18.85 -4.42 7.30
C THR A 513 19.34 -4.46 8.74
N VAL A 514 18.96 -5.53 9.46
CA VAL A 514 19.60 -5.91 10.73
C VAL A 514 20.33 -7.23 10.54
N SER A 515 21.68 -7.16 10.48
CA SER A 515 22.56 -8.32 10.33
C SER A 515 23.03 -8.81 11.69
N LEU A 516 22.81 -10.08 12.01
CA LEU A 516 23.03 -10.65 13.34
C LEU A 516 23.79 -11.97 13.26
N TRP A 517 24.66 -12.19 14.23
CA TRP A 517 25.21 -13.50 14.54
C TRP A 517 24.39 -14.12 15.67
N VAL A 518 23.74 -15.24 15.38
CA VAL A 518 22.71 -15.83 16.24
C VAL A 518 23.05 -17.28 16.58
N LYS A 519 22.79 -17.67 17.84
CA LYS A 519 22.63 -19.05 18.30
C LYS A 519 21.21 -19.22 18.83
N SER A 520 20.64 -20.41 18.65
CA SER A 520 19.30 -20.72 19.17
C SER A 520 19.21 -22.16 19.66
N THR A 521 18.50 -22.37 20.76
CA THR A 521 18.22 -23.72 21.29
C THR A 521 17.15 -24.46 20.48
N LYS A 522 16.55 -23.81 19.49
CA LYS A 522 15.63 -24.38 18.51
C LYS A 522 16.15 -24.16 17.10
N PRO A 523 15.89 -25.08 16.17
CA PRO A 523 16.36 -24.96 14.78
C PRO A 523 15.72 -23.81 14.01
N ALA A 524 14.54 -23.38 14.41
CA ALA A 524 13.83 -22.23 13.85
C ALA A 524 13.28 -21.37 15.00
N VAL A 525 13.37 -20.06 14.84
CA VAL A 525 12.74 -19.03 15.67
C VAL A 525 12.33 -17.88 14.74
N ASP A 526 11.20 -17.28 14.98
CA ASP A 526 10.68 -16.20 14.15
C ASP A 526 11.06 -14.88 14.80
N LEU A 527 11.94 -14.14 14.13
CA LEU A 527 12.56 -12.93 14.63
C LEU A 527 11.91 -11.69 14.03
N GLN A 528 11.75 -10.67 14.85
CA GLN A 528 11.37 -9.33 14.42
C GLN A 528 12.43 -8.33 14.87
N ALA A 529 12.84 -7.48 13.94
CA ALA A 529 13.56 -6.25 14.24
C ALA A 529 12.59 -5.07 14.19
N THR A 530 12.61 -4.21 15.21
CA THR A 530 11.81 -2.98 15.24
C THR A 530 12.76 -1.81 15.37
N ILE A 531 12.68 -0.88 14.43
CA ILE A 531 13.43 0.39 14.45
C ILE A 531 12.57 1.45 15.09
N THR A 532 13.15 2.23 15.99
CA THR A 532 12.46 3.31 16.71
C THR A 532 13.34 4.55 16.84
N GLU A 533 12.69 5.69 16.97
CA GLU A 533 13.33 6.93 17.41
C GLU A 533 13.11 7.13 18.92
N VAL A 534 14.19 7.31 19.69
CA VAL A 534 14.11 7.78 21.07
C VAL A 534 14.36 9.27 21.04
N ARG A 535 13.34 10.05 21.37
CA ARG A 535 13.30 11.51 21.24
C ARG A 535 13.84 12.21 22.47
N PRO A 536 14.32 13.46 22.34
CA PRO A 536 14.78 14.26 23.50
C PRO A 536 13.70 14.53 24.56
N ASP A 537 12.41 14.51 24.18
CA ASP A 537 11.26 14.69 25.07
C ASP A 537 10.92 13.43 25.90
N GLY A 538 11.71 12.36 25.79
CA GLY A 538 11.47 11.11 26.49
C GLY A 538 10.40 10.22 25.86
N ARG A 539 9.96 10.51 24.66
CA ARG A 539 9.06 9.66 23.88
C ARG A 539 9.86 8.71 23.00
N GLU A 540 9.27 7.57 22.69
CA GLU A 540 9.75 6.61 21.71
C GLU A 540 8.71 6.46 20.61
N VAL A 541 9.14 6.64 19.36
CA VAL A 541 8.30 6.59 18.15
C VAL A 541 8.67 5.33 17.36
N TYR A 542 7.67 4.60 16.91
CA TYR A 542 7.83 3.53 15.94
C TYR A 542 8.28 4.13 14.60
N VAL A 543 9.23 3.47 13.95
CA VAL A 543 9.69 3.84 12.62
C VAL A 543 9.41 2.72 11.63
N GLN A 544 10.00 1.54 11.82
CA GLN A 544 9.81 0.43 10.88
C GLN A 544 10.07 -0.95 11.51
N ASN A 545 9.58 -1.99 10.85
CA ASN A 545 9.82 -3.39 11.16
C ASN A 545 10.58 -4.13 10.04
N GLY A 546 11.18 -5.26 10.45
CA GLY A 546 11.61 -6.31 9.57
C GLY A 546 11.37 -7.67 10.21
N TYR A 547 11.19 -8.70 9.39
CA TYR A 547 10.81 -10.04 9.83
C TYR A 547 11.74 -11.08 9.23
N LEU A 548 11.98 -12.15 9.98
CA LEU A 548 12.79 -13.28 9.51
C LEU A 548 12.42 -14.54 10.26
N ARG A 549 12.08 -15.55 9.52
CA ARG A 549 12.11 -16.91 10.00
C ARG A 549 13.57 -17.40 10.01
N GLY A 550 14.11 -17.66 11.19
CA GLY A 550 15.56 -17.82 11.36
C GLY A 550 16.21 -18.98 10.60
N ASP A 551 15.45 -20.03 10.26
CA ASP A 551 15.92 -21.12 9.39
C ASP A 551 15.81 -20.80 7.89
N ASP A 552 15.12 -19.71 7.51
CA ASP A 552 14.93 -19.26 6.12
C ASP A 552 15.74 -17.99 5.82
N SER A 553 16.97 -17.94 6.30
CA SER A 553 17.85 -16.77 6.28
C SER A 553 18.70 -16.60 5.02
N ALA A 554 18.49 -17.41 4.00
CA ALA A 554 19.23 -17.30 2.75
C ALA A 554 18.75 -16.08 1.95
N LEU A 555 19.69 -15.23 1.54
CA LEU A 555 19.40 -14.06 0.72
C LEU A 555 19.32 -14.42 -0.76
N ALA A 556 18.52 -13.66 -1.52
CA ALA A 556 18.53 -13.69 -2.97
C ALA A 556 19.86 -13.16 -3.53
N PRO A 557 20.29 -13.60 -4.73
CA PRO A 557 21.64 -13.28 -5.25
C PRO A 557 21.93 -11.78 -5.45
N ASN A 558 20.89 -10.97 -5.68
CA ASN A 558 20.97 -9.52 -5.90
C ASN A 558 20.84 -8.69 -4.63
N SER A 559 20.77 -9.33 -3.46
CA SER A 559 20.63 -8.62 -2.19
C SER A 559 21.81 -7.72 -1.88
N THR A 560 21.53 -6.51 -1.39
CA THR A 560 22.48 -5.55 -0.86
C THR A 560 22.16 -5.21 0.60
N PRO A 561 23.00 -4.51 1.34
CA PRO A 561 22.68 -4.07 2.70
C PRO A 561 21.49 -3.10 2.80
N LEU A 562 21.14 -2.41 1.70
CA LEU A 562 20.02 -1.46 1.63
C LEU A 562 18.82 -2.00 0.83
N GLN A 563 18.96 -3.20 0.29
CA GLN A 563 17.91 -3.86 -0.51
C GLN A 563 18.10 -5.37 -0.41
N ALA A 564 17.84 -5.91 0.78
CA ALA A 564 17.98 -7.33 1.04
C ALA A 564 16.65 -8.04 0.81
N SER A 565 16.66 -9.06 -0.03
CA SER A 565 15.53 -9.94 -0.27
C SER A 565 15.87 -11.36 0.18
N LEU A 566 14.93 -12.02 0.85
CA LEU A 566 15.08 -13.44 1.20
C LEU A 566 14.82 -14.30 -0.03
N SER A 567 15.54 -15.40 -0.14
CA SER A 567 15.33 -16.34 -1.25
C SER A 567 14.04 -17.14 -1.14
N LEU A 568 13.57 -17.36 0.08
CA LEU A 568 12.39 -18.14 0.45
C LEU A 568 12.31 -19.52 -0.23
N ARG A 569 13.47 -20.14 -0.55
CA ARG A 569 13.54 -21.44 -1.24
C ARG A 569 13.72 -22.57 -0.24
N ARG A 570 12.86 -23.58 -0.29
CA ARG A 570 12.94 -24.79 0.56
C ARG A 570 14.35 -25.43 0.56
N SER A 571 15.03 -25.45 -0.58
CA SER A 571 16.37 -26.03 -0.72
C SER A 571 17.47 -25.23 0.00
N GLN A 572 17.17 -24.01 0.43
CA GLN A 572 18.13 -23.09 1.07
C GLN A 572 17.89 -22.91 2.56
N LEU A 573 16.98 -23.69 3.15
CA LEU A 573 16.77 -23.67 4.60
C LEU A 573 18.07 -23.99 5.37
N ARG A 574 18.35 -23.21 6.40
CA ARG A 574 19.57 -23.30 7.24
C ARG A 574 19.19 -23.31 8.73
N PRO A 575 18.92 -24.48 9.32
CA PRO A 575 18.53 -24.55 10.72
C PRO A 575 19.55 -23.92 11.66
N LEU A 576 19.08 -23.16 12.63
CA LEU A 576 19.86 -22.60 13.71
C LEU A 576 20.34 -23.71 14.66
N SER A 577 21.38 -23.42 15.45
CA SER A 577 21.96 -24.35 16.42
C SER A 577 22.38 -23.62 17.70
N PRO A 578 22.33 -24.25 18.88
CA PRO A 578 22.87 -23.67 20.10
C PRO A 578 24.41 -23.66 20.12
N ASP A 579 25.05 -24.53 19.35
CA ASP A 579 26.52 -24.74 19.38
C ASP A 579 27.25 -23.95 18.31
N ARG A 580 26.55 -23.44 17.29
CA ARG A 580 27.15 -22.77 16.15
C ARG A 580 26.57 -21.39 15.91
N TRP A 581 27.43 -20.39 15.75
CA TRP A 581 27.02 -19.07 15.27
C TRP A 581 26.55 -19.15 13.82
N THR A 582 25.37 -18.61 13.57
CA THR A 582 24.79 -18.48 12.24
C THR A 582 24.58 -16.99 11.95
N HIS A 583 25.12 -16.52 10.84
CA HIS A 583 24.86 -15.17 10.37
C HIS A 583 23.48 -15.13 9.68
N VAL A 584 22.63 -14.24 10.14
CA VAL A 584 21.30 -14.00 9.56
C VAL A 584 21.14 -12.51 9.26
N THR A 585 20.34 -12.19 8.24
CA THR A 585 19.99 -10.81 7.91
C THR A 585 18.47 -10.69 7.90
N ILE A 586 17.94 -9.77 8.69
CA ILE A 586 16.54 -9.39 8.73
C ILE A 586 16.37 -8.20 7.77
N PRO A 587 15.71 -8.35 6.62
CA PRO A 587 15.33 -7.22 5.79
C PRO A 587 14.36 -6.34 6.55
N LEU A 588 14.54 -5.02 6.48
CA LEU A 588 13.55 -4.05 6.95
C LEU A 588 12.66 -3.65 5.78
N TYR A 589 11.44 -3.26 6.06
CA TYR A 589 10.63 -2.55 5.07
C TYR A 589 11.15 -1.15 4.80
N ASP A 590 10.74 -0.55 3.69
CA ASP A 590 11.04 0.84 3.40
C ASP A 590 10.54 1.77 4.50
N GLU A 591 11.31 2.80 4.77
CA GLU A 591 11.00 3.85 5.74
C GLU A 591 11.29 5.23 5.16
N GLY A 592 10.54 6.24 5.61
CA GLY A 592 10.83 7.65 5.37
C GLY A 592 10.80 8.37 6.71
N HIS A 593 11.96 8.57 7.34
CA HIS A 593 12.02 9.14 8.69
C HIS A 593 13.15 10.16 8.85
N ALA A 594 12.87 11.25 9.58
CA ALA A 594 13.82 12.29 9.86
C ALA A 594 14.15 12.35 11.36
N TYR A 595 15.21 11.68 11.78
CA TYR A 595 15.73 11.80 13.14
C TYR A 595 16.35 13.16 13.35
N ARG A 596 15.87 13.94 14.34
CA ARG A 596 16.43 15.25 14.68
C ARG A 596 17.70 15.11 15.52
N ALA A 597 18.54 16.14 15.49
CA ALA A 597 19.67 16.22 16.41
C ALA A 597 19.20 16.07 17.87
N GLY A 598 19.92 15.29 18.66
CA GLY A 598 19.54 14.94 20.03
C GLY A 598 18.65 13.69 20.15
N SER A 599 17.96 13.27 19.09
CA SER A 599 17.29 11.97 19.05
C SER A 599 18.29 10.81 18.98
N ARG A 600 17.81 9.59 19.21
CA ARG A 600 18.61 8.36 19.14
C ARG A 600 17.92 7.34 18.26
N ILE A 601 18.70 6.62 17.47
CA ILE A 601 18.23 5.45 16.73
C ILE A 601 18.27 4.25 17.67
N ARG A 602 17.19 3.48 17.72
CA ARG A 602 17.11 2.27 18.53
C ARG A 602 16.68 1.10 17.68
N VAL A 603 17.30 -0.07 17.85
CA VAL A 603 16.83 -1.35 17.30
C VAL A 603 16.44 -2.28 18.44
N ILE A 604 15.29 -2.92 18.31
CA ILE A 604 14.80 -3.96 19.23
C ILE A 604 14.71 -5.25 18.44
N VAL A 605 15.27 -6.34 18.94
CA VAL A 605 15.17 -7.67 18.33
C VAL A 605 14.50 -8.63 19.31
N GLY A 606 13.42 -9.25 18.88
CA GLY A 606 12.64 -10.15 19.72
C GLY A 606 11.81 -11.16 18.93
N SER A 607 10.83 -11.75 19.58
CA SER A 607 9.83 -12.60 18.92
C SER A 607 8.96 -11.80 18.00
N ILE A 608 8.47 -12.44 16.93
CA ILE A 608 7.65 -11.80 15.90
C ILE A 608 6.27 -11.37 16.44
N GLY A 609 5.80 -10.21 16.01
CA GLY A 609 4.46 -9.67 16.27
C GLY A 609 4.40 -8.63 17.40
N GLY A 610 3.20 -8.13 17.68
CA GLY A 610 2.88 -7.29 18.85
C GLY A 610 3.03 -5.79 18.71
N ASN A 611 3.46 -5.26 17.58
CA ASN A 611 3.64 -3.82 17.39
C ASN A 611 3.08 -3.24 16.08
N GLN A 612 2.58 -4.08 15.20
CA GLN A 612 1.89 -3.65 13.99
C GLN A 612 0.40 -3.98 14.14
N PRO A 613 -0.52 -3.01 14.04
CA PRO A 613 -1.94 -3.32 14.05
C PRO A 613 -2.27 -4.19 12.84
N LEU A 614 -3.30 -5.00 12.99
CA LEU A 614 -3.77 -5.92 11.95
C LEU A 614 -2.76 -7.02 11.53
N TRP A 615 -1.60 -7.13 12.18
CA TRP A 615 -0.61 -8.17 11.91
C TRP A 615 -0.54 -9.18 13.05
N SER A 616 -0.62 -10.45 12.68
CA SER A 616 -0.37 -11.58 13.56
C SER A 616 0.26 -12.72 12.76
N PHE A 617 0.97 -13.61 13.45
CA PHE A 617 1.72 -14.67 12.78
C PHE A 617 1.28 -16.02 13.31
N GLY A 618 0.97 -16.96 12.42
CA GLY A 618 0.18 -18.15 12.75
C GLY A 618 0.86 -19.49 12.75
N ASP A 619 2.06 -19.62 12.23
CA ASP A 619 2.81 -20.89 12.24
C ASP A 619 4.19 -20.71 12.85
N PRO A 620 4.27 -20.72 14.16
CA PRO A 620 5.55 -20.84 14.80
C PRO A 620 6.04 -22.28 14.60
N THR A 621 6.92 -22.48 13.65
CA THR A 621 7.66 -23.73 13.52
C THR A 621 8.52 -24.01 14.75
N ALA A 622 8.89 -22.96 15.49
CA ALA A 622 9.42 -23.07 16.84
C ALA A 622 8.27 -23.14 17.85
N ARG A 623 7.64 -24.31 17.97
CA ARG A 623 6.69 -24.53 19.07
C ARG A 623 7.41 -24.41 20.40
N GLY A 624 6.86 -23.60 21.32
CA GLY A 624 7.39 -23.39 22.68
C GLY A 624 8.51 -22.34 22.73
N ASN A 625 9.20 -22.27 23.85
CA ASN A 625 10.23 -21.28 24.11
C ASN A 625 11.59 -21.72 23.56
N ALA A 626 12.40 -20.76 23.15
CA ALA A 626 13.79 -20.95 22.79
C ALA A 626 14.66 -19.88 23.47
N ARG A 627 15.90 -20.22 23.77
CA ARG A 627 16.92 -19.24 24.12
C ARG A 627 17.59 -18.79 22.81
N VAL A 628 17.56 -17.50 22.56
CA VAL A 628 18.24 -16.86 21.42
C VAL A 628 19.39 -16.03 21.98
N THR A 629 20.59 -16.24 21.47
CA THR A 629 21.77 -15.46 21.82
C THR A 629 22.28 -14.72 20.59
N ILE A 630 22.46 -13.42 20.72
CA ILE A 630 23.04 -12.55 19.70
C ILE A 630 24.48 -12.25 20.09
N GLY A 631 25.43 -12.54 19.20
CA GLY A 631 26.84 -12.25 19.37
C GLY A 631 27.26 -11.03 18.57
N TYR A 632 28.23 -10.30 19.10
CA TYR A 632 28.85 -9.18 18.41
C TYR A 632 30.34 -9.07 18.77
N SER A 633 31.19 -8.78 17.78
CA SER A 633 32.62 -8.59 17.91
C SER A 633 33.21 -8.01 16.62
N GLY A 634 34.50 -7.73 16.61
CA GLY A 634 35.19 -7.36 15.38
C GLY A 634 35.14 -8.43 14.27
N THR A 635 35.06 -9.73 14.63
CA THR A 635 34.89 -10.86 13.69
C THR A 635 33.46 -11.30 13.47
N MET A 636 32.53 -10.88 14.32
CA MET A 636 31.09 -11.10 14.22
C MET A 636 30.36 -9.76 14.29
N PRO A 637 30.44 -8.90 13.26
CA PRO A 637 29.95 -7.52 13.31
C PRO A 637 28.43 -7.46 13.14
N SER A 638 27.69 -7.85 14.20
CA SER A 638 26.25 -7.65 14.23
C SER A 638 25.93 -6.16 14.19
N ARG A 639 25.01 -5.74 13.29
CA ARG A 639 24.76 -4.31 13.02
C ARG A 639 23.38 -4.03 12.48
N LEU A 640 22.94 -2.80 12.68
CA LEU A 640 21.87 -2.13 11.94
C LEU A 640 22.50 -1.37 10.77
N THR A 641 21.90 -1.46 9.59
CA THR A 641 22.26 -0.64 8.41
C THR A 641 21.01 0.04 7.89
N LEU A 642 21.03 1.37 7.76
CA LEU A 642 19.91 2.18 7.27
C LEU A 642 20.32 3.03 6.05
N PRO A 643 19.36 3.33 5.15
CA PRO A 643 19.58 4.16 3.95
C PRO A 643 19.59 5.66 4.33
N VAL A 644 20.74 6.15 4.74
CA VAL A 644 20.90 7.56 5.08
C VAL A 644 20.97 8.41 3.82
N VAL A 645 20.17 9.46 3.75
CA VAL A 645 20.12 10.40 2.61
C VAL A 645 20.68 11.75 3.05
N PRO A 646 21.96 12.05 2.70
CA PRO A 646 22.55 13.35 3.00
C PRO A 646 21.87 14.48 2.22
N GLY A 647 21.80 15.67 2.82
CA GLY A 647 21.38 16.90 2.14
C GLY A 647 19.90 17.19 2.14
N ILE A 648 19.04 16.29 2.61
CA ILE A 648 17.63 16.64 2.84
C ILE A 648 17.53 17.61 4.02
N GLY A 649 16.98 18.80 3.75
CA GLY A 649 16.73 19.82 4.77
C GLY A 649 15.57 19.43 5.69
N VAL A 650 15.81 19.41 7.00
CA VAL A 650 14.77 19.22 8.02
C VAL A 650 14.39 20.58 8.58
N PRO A 651 13.18 21.11 8.31
CA PRO A 651 12.83 22.50 8.60
C PRO A 651 12.57 22.78 10.08
N THR A 652 12.38 21.72 10.89
CA THR A 652 12.05 21.84 12.32
C THR A 652 13.19 21.32 13.19
N ALA A 653 13.53 22.06 14.24
CA ALA A 653 14.56 21.64 15.20
C ALA A 653 14.11 20.51 16.14
N LEU A 654 12.81 20.38 16.36
CA LEU A 654 12.21 19.38 17.22
C LEU A 654 11.34 18.43 16.39
N PRO A 655 11.24 17.16 16.79
CA PRO A 655 10.30 16.23 16.19
C PRO A 655 8.85 16.72 16.33
N ALA A 656 7.99 16.33 15.42
CA ALA A 656 6.57 16.63 15.45
C ALA A 656 5.87 16.05 16.70
N ASP A 657 4.71 16.62 17.09
CA ASP A 657 3.94 16.05 18.20
C ASP A 657 3.52 14.61 17.89
N CYS A 658 3.83 13.69 18.79
CA CYS A 658 3.43 12.30 18.70
C CYS A 658 1.94 12.06 18.43
N ALA A 659 1.08 12.90 18.99
CA ALA A 659 -0.37 12.76 18.84
C ALA A 659 -0.86 13.11 17.42
N ALA A 660 -0.02 13.82 16.66
CA ALA A 660 -0.33 14.20 15.27
C ALA A 660 0.13 13.15 14.26
N LEU A 661 1.18 12.39 14.56
CA LEU A 661 1.81 11.45 13.62
C LEU A 661 0.85 10.32 13.22
N ARG A 662 0.86 10.01 11.94
CA ARG A 662 0.05 8.96 11.33
C ARG A 662 0.93 7.76 10.98
N GLY A 663 0.45 6.54 11.34
CA GLY A 663 1.21 5.32 11.11
C GLY A 663 2.45 5.14 12.01
N GLU A 664 2.76 6.12 12.86
CA GLU A 664 3.93 6.15 13.73
C GLU A 664 3.52 6.27 15.21
N PRO A 665 3.09 5.17 15.86
CA PRO A 665 2.66 5.20 17.25
C PRO A 665 3.79 5.63 18.18
N CYS A 666 3.43 6.35 19.24
CA CYS A 666 4.34 6.80 20.27
C CYS A 666 4.04 6.17 21.63
N ARG A 667 5.08 5.98 22.43
CA ARG A 667 4.99 5.58 23.84
C ARG A 667 6.04 6.31 24.68
N SER A 668 5.94 6.25 26.00
CA SER A 668 7.03 6.73 26.86
C SER A 668 8.25 5.80 26.68
N TYR A 669 9.42 6.39 26.45
CA TYR A 669 10.66 5.63 26.38
C TYR A 669 10.97 4.99 27.73
N ARG A 670 11.31 3.72 27.69
CA ARG A 670 11.84 2.98 28.85
C ARG A 670 13.17 2.36 28.45
N PRO A 671 14.24 2.65 29.20
CA PRO A 671 15.51 1.93 29.04
C PRO A 671 15.30 0.44 29.18
N PHE A 672 16.00 -0.33 28.39
CA PHE A 672 15.89 -1.77 28.36
C PHE A 672 17.26 -2.36 28.65
N ALA A 673 17.37 -3.13 29.73
CA ALA A 673 18.61 -3.81 30.05
C ALA A 673 18.62 -5.17 29.38
N ASN A 674 19.59 -5.39 28.48
CA ASN A 674 19.84 -6.71 27.92
C ASN A 674 20.32 -7.65 29.02
N VAL A 675 19.93 -8.92 28.91
CA VAL A 675 20.46 -9.95 29.81
C VAL A 675 21.74 -10.49 29.16
N GLY A 676 22.89 -10.09 29.71
CA GLY A 676 24.18 -10.59 29.30
C GLY A 676 24.35 -12.04 29.75
N SER A 677 25.05 -12.85 28.93
CA SER A 677 25.47 -14.20 29.30
C SER A 677 26.87 -14.19 29.87
#